data_d1437a1f727b39883bded9d98b5ff562
#
_entry.id   d1437a1f727b39883bded9d98b5ff562
#
_cell.length_a   1.000
_cell.length_b   1.000
_cell.length_c   1.000
_cell.angle_alpha   90.00
_cell.angle_beta   90.00
_cell.angle_gamma   90.00
#
_symmetry.space_group_name_H-M   'P 1'
#
loop_
_entity.id
_entity.type
_entity.pdbx_description
1 polymer ?
#
loop_
_entity_poly.entity_id
_entity_poly.type
_entity_poly.pdbx_seq_one_letter_code
_entity_poly.pdbx_strand_id
1 'polypeptide(L)'
;MKPVLQCRLALAFLLFTLLPLNAQILGDLKVAFIRISFPVGDYPGFTGSGNFEMVQNNICGDYTIDPAPHDLNYFNSHVEAVDRYFRSVSHGKFGLDLSQSIVFPIENEGSYVIQKPMNYYNELGKEDVHEKRITELLRDGAQAAFDIDQIDFSTFDLVAVIHPGVGQDFKLPFLDPTPEDIPSTFVDKNMVNTHLGGSIQIGSASIASGIIIPESQNHILMDSSIHDALTNPCNVQFSITGTWALMIGFAVGLPPLWDLETGLSGVGVFSLMDQGSNNGNGFIPVPPDAWTRIYAGWESATIVKYPGRITIQSGVENGIVRIPISDNEYYLIENRNNWFRDGVSIDSARYAVWEKTNKHPSTIEILFDSVGVKQNEYGVITDVPNYDLGLPGSGLLIWHIDEQKINEGINSFSINSDRKHRGVDLEEADGAQDIGYVSNLLTDPSSGYWGDMWFRENKEYFRANTEESMGFSSFTYPNTKSNSGANSGINISNISHAGTTMKFDFSSSYDVAYLTDKNKSILFQWDIDGDGDLDFVGEGDSLWWGDDLNDINAFYKNEGEDLQVCVVQNANPTALSIVKSVESNWMVEWFEFDLDLKSLSKKWDKSIPTTNSVKLLKAKDDEEIVIIQDGDSFFSVQKDNISSIEVTPELFPISIDYEKWIYPFSLHLSYEKFPVITIGKTEAHFDNISLVDLNDAKLPEIIMVDDHGNVHVLTINSLYANGFPIQTNATGPILSMDLMDDHKQELVYQDFDGTIQILDNEGVELAKIASTTPLKGLSNYKNKHAIITGDRVISFKENLDGNINEWKYVNSTPDRSSLLYAEEDNSKPVFLINKDQTYAYPNPSYSEDIIFRITVGEAEKINIHIFDLAGFPVQSLKKDMHTPYSPIPEDGPIPLNDVNEIKWDISNVESGVYLARVVVSNHADSEEKIIKVGVIK
;
A
#
# COMPACT_ATOMS: atom_id res chain seq x y z
N MET A 1 -50.84 13.26 -10.25
CA MET A 1 -49.77 12.55 -10.90
C MET A 1 -48.66 13.56 -11.19
N LYS A 2 -47.59 13.52 -10.41
CA LYS A 2 -46.41 14.36 -10.59
C LYS A 2 -45.28 13.47 -11.11
N PRO A 3 -44.51 13.85 -12.11
CA PRO A 3 -43.30 13.13 -12.48
C PRO A 3 -42.16 13.50 -11.54
N VAL A 4 -41.48 12.49 -11.06
CA VAL A 4 -40.25 12.59 -10.24
C VAL A 4 -39.08 12.89 -11.16
N LEU A 5 -38.46 14.03 -10.93
CA LEU A 5 -37.23 14.47 -11.60
C LEU A 5 -36.08 13.74 -10.94
N GLN A 6 -35.45 12.77 -11.62
CA GLN A 6 -34.19 12.18 -11.21
C GLN A 6 -33.04 13.10 -11.64
N CYS A 7 -32.43 13.75 -10.65
CA CYS A 7 -31.13 14.39 -10.81
C CYS A 7 -30.04 13.30 -10.84
N ARG A 8 -29.45 13.06 -12.00
CA ARG A 8 -28.18 12.36 -12.11
C ARG A 8 -27.08 13.37 -11.79
N LEU A 9 -26.46 13.21 -10.61
CA LEU A 9 -25.16 13.82 -10.34
C LEU A 9 -24.11 13.05 -11.16
N ALA A 10 -23.55 13.70 -12.15
CA ALA A 10 -22.29 13.30 -12.73
C ALA A 10 -21.19 13.60 -11.69
N LEU A 11 -20.61 12.58 -11.08
CA LEU A 11 -19.36 12.70 -10.35
C LEU A 11 -18.24 12.86 -11.39
N ALA A 12 -17.79 14.08 -11.58
CA ALA A 12 -16.50 14.34 -12.19
C ALA A 12 -15.44 13.88 -11.18
N PHE A 13 -14.73 12.79 -11.47
CA PHE A 13 -13.49 12.46 -10.80
C PHE A 13 -12.43 13.48 -11.23
N LEU A 14 -12.31 14.54 -10.44
CA LEU A 14 -11.06 15.30 -10.40
C LEU A 14 -10.05 14.41 -9.71
N LEU A 15 -9.10 13.87 -10.46
CA LEU A 15 -7.84 13.40 -9.93
C LEU A 15 -7.07 14.60 -9.36
N PHE A 16 -7.46 15.02 -8.14
CA PHE A 16 -6.49 15.67 -7.29
C PHE A 16 -5.52 14.56 -6.86
N THR A 17 -4.27 14.66 -7.26
CA THR A 17 -3.17 14.08 -6.50
C THR A 17 -3.23 14.73 -5.12
N LEU A 18 -4.01 14.13 -4.23
CA LEU A 18 -3.94 14.37 -2.80
C LEU A 18 -2.57 13.85 -2.36
N LEU A 19 -1.57 14.74 -2.39
CA LEU A 19 -0.49 14.60 -1.41
C LEU A 19 -1.22 14.41 -0.08
N PRO A 20 -0.89 13.39 0.73
CA PRO A 20 -1.49 13.22 2.02
C PRO A 20 -1.37 14.56 2.73
N LEU A 21 -2.49 15.06 3.25
CA LEU A 21 -2.46 16.23 4.14
C LEU A 21 -1.67 15.78 5.36
N ASN A 22 -0.36 16.02 5.36
CA ASN A 22 0.47 15.80 6.53
C ASN A 22 -0.14 16.63 7.65
N ALA A 23 -0.53 15.98 8.74
CA ALA A 23 -0.90 16.68 9.94
C ALA A 23 0.36 17.43 10.40
N GLN A 24 0.39 18.75 10.25
CA GLN A 24 1.51 19.53 10.78
C GLN A 24 1.31 19.69 12.29
N ILE A 25 1.86 18.76 13.09
CA ILE A 25 1.86 18.78 14.55
C ILE A 25 3.10 19.55 14.99
N LEU A 26 3.00 20.87 14.96
CA LEU A 26 4.11 21.79 15.21
C LEU A 26 3.73 22.82 16.29
N GLY A 27 4.76 23.34 16.98
CA GLY A 27 4.61 24.37 18.00
C GLY A 27 4.39 23.80 19.40
N ASP A 28 3.91 24.64 20.30
CA ASP A 28 3.81 24.33 21.71
C ASP A 28 2.32 24.17 22.11
N LEU A 29 1.98 23.00 22.65
CA LEU A 29 0.63 22.65 23.11
C LEU A 29 0.37 23.21 24.50
N LYS A 30 -0.80 23.81 24.73
CA LYS A 30 -1.26 24.30 26.03
C LYS A 30 -2.27 23.33 26.61
N VAL A 31 -1.95 22.74 27.75
CA VAL A 31 -2.77 21.70 28.35
C VAL A 31 -3.27 22.13 29.75
N ALA A 32 -4.58 21.98 29.97
CA ALA A 32 -5.14 22.04 31.29
C ALA A 32 -5.17 20.65 31.93
N PHE A 33 -4.26 20.36 32.86
CA PHE A 33 -4.25 19.12 33.63
C PHE A 33 -5.09 19.28 34.89
N ILE A 34 -6.16 18.50 35.05
CA ILE A 34 -7.14 18.61 36.11
C ILE A 34 -7.00 17.41 37.03
N ARG A 35 -6.51 17.62 38.25
CA ARG A 35 -6.45 16.61 39.31
C ARG A 35 -7.83 16.45 39.94
N ILE A 36 -8.45 15.30 39.77
CA ILE A 36 -9.73 14.99 40.40
C ILE A 36 -9.52 14.01 41.58
N SER A 37 -10.50 13.94 42.45
CA SER A 37 -10.65 12.87 43.44
C SER A 37 -12.10 12.40 43.49
N PHE A 38 -12.26 11.18 44.03
CA PHE A 38 -13.57 10.58 44.22
C PHE A 38 -13.99 10.68 45.68
N PRO A 39 -15.28 10.49 46.01
CA PRO A 39 -15.69 10.34 47.40
C PRO A 39 -14.88 9.23 48.08
N VAL A 40 -14.34 9.52 49.29
CA VAL A 40 -13.52 8.53 50.01
C VAL A 40 -14.34 7.28 50.29
N GLY A 41 -13.85 6.13 49.89
CA GLY A 41 -14.54 4.86 50.00
C GLY A 41 -13.61 3.65 49.92
N ASP A 42 -14.20 2.48 50.15
CA ASP A 42 -13.59 1.19 49.84
C ASP A 42 -14.11 0.78 48.45
N TYR A 43 -13.20 0.65 47.48
CA TYR A 43 -13.50 0.32 46.09
C TYR A 43 -12.88 -1.03 45.75
N PRO A 44 -13.57 -2.15 46.04
CA PRO A 44 -13.03 -3.46 45.72
C PRO A 44 -12.78 -3.57 44.21
N GLY A 45 -11.57 -4.06 43.83
CA GLY A 45 -11.15 -4.18 42.45
C GLY A 45 -10.51 -2.91 41.88
N PHE A 46 -10.33 -1.88 42.65
CA PHE A 46 -9.64 -0.64 42.28
C PHE A 46 -8.48 -0.34 43.22
N THR A 47 -7.49 0.37 42.69
CA THR A 47 -6.35 0.85 43.45
C THR A 47 -6.75 2.10 44.27
N GLY A 48 -6.42 2.11 45.59
CA GLY A 48 -6.55 3.24 46.43
C GLY A 48 -7.96 3.48 46.97
N SER A 49 -8.18 4.65 47.61
CA SER A 49 -9.40 5.01 48.32
C SER A 49 -10.19 6.16 47.67
N GLY A 50 -9.80 6.52 46.43
CA GLY A 50 -10.39 7.66 45.72
C GLY A 50 -9.63 8.98 45.86
N ASN A 51 -8.52 9.01 46.61
CA ASN A 51 -7.60 10.16 46.70
C ASN A 51 -6.22 9.79 46.17
N PHE A 52 -5.42 10.80 45.79
CA PHE A 52 -4.02 10.63 45.44
C PHE A 52 -3.19 10.10 46.60
N GLU A 53 -2.16 9.31 46.28
CA GLU A 53 -1.24 8.76 47.27
C GLU A 53 -0.28 9.85 47.76
N MET A 54 -0.38 10.18 49.00
CA MET A 54 0.39 11.25 49.66
C MET A 54 1.44 10.71 50.64
N VAL A 55 1.40 9.39 50.92
CA VAL A 55 2.34 8.78 51.86
C VAL A 55 3.61 8.39 51.13
N GLN A 56 4.73 8.98 51.55
CA GLN A 56 6.02 8.68 50.94
C GLN A 56 6.36 7.18 51.03
N ASN A 57 6.65 6.59 49.91
CA ASN A 57 7.02 5.19 49.80
C ASN A 57 8.26 5.04 48.91
N ASN A 58 9.43 4.80 49.54
CA ASN A 58 10.69 4.57 48.85
C ASN A 58 11.08 3.08 48.95
N ILE A 59 10.18 2.20 48.54
CA ILE A 59 10.32 0.74 48.69
C ILE A 59 11.55 0.18 47.99
N CYS A 60 12.04 0.83 46.92
CA CYS A 60 13.24 0.48 46.17
C CYS A 60 14.42 1.41 46.45
N GLY A 61 14.37 2.16 47.55
CA GLY A 61 15.43 3.10 47.94
C GLY A 61 15.61 4.21 46.93
N ASP A 62 16.88 4.54 46.61
CA ASP A 62 17.24 5.58 45.61
C ASP A 62 16.83 5.25 44.18
N TYR A 63 16.44 4.01 43.91
CA TYR A 63 15.97 3.54 42.58
C TYR A 63 14.43 3.43 42.52
N THR A 64 13.70 4.05 43.45
CA THR A 64 12.25 4.08 43.37
C THR A 64 11.81 5.02 42.26
N ILE A 65 10.95 4.55 41.35
CA ILE A 65 10.40 5.28 40.22
C ILE A 65 9.06 5.90 40.65
N ASP A 66 8.85 7.16 40.33
CA ASP A 66 7.62 7.90 40.60
C ASP A 66 7.08 7.73 42.02
N PRO A 67 7.89 8.00 43.07
CA PRO A 67 7.46 7.79 44.44
C PRO A 67 6.46 8.86 44.86
N ALA A 68 5.53 8.49 45.78
CA ALA A 68 4.69 9.49 46.44
C ALA A 68 5.54 10.43 47.32
N PRO A 69 5.07 11.66 47.66
CA PRO A 69 3.68 12.15 47.47
C PRO A 69 3.39 12.58 46.03
N HIS A 70 2.22 12.18 45.55
CA HIS A 70 1.75 12.56 44.19
C HIS A 70 1.01 13.91 44.29
N ASP A 71 1.74 14.93 44.60
CA ASP A 71 1.29 16.30 44.73
C ASP A 71 1.44 17.12 43.42
N LEU A 72 1.22 18.44 43.50
CA LEU A 72 1.36 19.35 42.37
C LEU A 72 2.74 19.27 41.71
N ASN A 73 3.80 19.14 42.51
CA ASN A 73 5.18 19.12 42.00
C ASN A 73 5.47 17.83 41.26
N TYR A 74 4.94 16.71 41.76
CA TYR A 74 5.02 15.42 41.05
C TYR A 74 4.41 15.51 39.65
N PHE A 75 3.19 16.02 39.51
CA PHE A 75 2.52 16.15 38.20
C PHE A 75 3.20 17.17 37.29
N ASN A 76 3.66 18.31 37.83
CA ASN A 76 4.44 19.27 37.04
C ASN A 76 5.75 18.66 36.51
N SER A 77 6.35 17.73 37.26
CA SER A 77 7.56 17.02 36.84
C SER A 77 7.29 16.10 35.63
N HIS A 78 6.13 15.46 35.59
CA HIS A 78 5.70 14.68 34.43
C HIS A 78 5.37 15.56 33.22
N VAL A 79 4.78 16.75 33.42
CA VAL A 79 4.60 17.75 32.33
C VAL A 79 5.95 18.13 31.74
N GLU A 80 6.98 18.36 32.57
CA GLU A 80 8.34 18.64 32.11
C GLU A 80 8.96 17.42 31.38
N ALA A 81 8.82 16.22 31.91
CA ALA A 81 9.32 14.99 31.31
C ALA A 81 8.75 14.75 29.91
N VAL A 82 7.45 14.94 29.73
CA VAL A 82 6.76 14.76 28.44
C VAL A 82 7.10 15.87 27.46
N ASP A 83 7.26 17.14 27.91
CA ASP A 83 7.76 18.20 27.03
C ASP A 83 9.14 17.87 26.49
N ARG A 84 10.07 17.44 27.34
CA ARG A 84 11.42 17.04 26.92
C ARG A 84 11.40 15.84 25.98
N TYR A 85 10.53 14.86 26.23
CA TYR A 85 10.33 13.74 25.31
C TYR A 85 9.96 14.24 23.91
N PHE A 86 8.85 14.99 23.79
CA PHE A 86 8.38 15.46 22.48
C PHE A 86 9.40 16.39 21.79
N ARG A 87 10.05 17.28 22.52
CA ARG A 87 11.12 18.11 21.93
C ARG A 87 12.29 17.29 21.42
N SER A 88 12.64 16.22 22.11
CA SER A 88 13.71 15.31 21.66
C SER A 88 13.32 14.57 20.38
N VAL A 89 12.16 13.90 20.36
CA VAL A 89 11.75 13.05 19.23
C VAL A 89 11.25 13.81 18.01
N SER A 90 10.89 15.10 18.18
CA SER A 90 10.47 15.99 17.09
C SER A 90 11.57 16.94 16.63
N HIS A 91 12.80 16.81 17.15
CA HIS A 91 13.90 17.75 16.91
C HIS A 91 13.53 19.20 17.26
N GLY A 92 12.76 19.38 18.37
CA GLY A 92 12.34 20.69 18.87
C GLY A 92 11.15 21.31 18.14
N LYS A 93 10.54 20.61 17.20
CA LYS A 93 9.40 21.15 16.40
C LYS A 93 8.07 21.12 17.13
N PHE A 94 7.93 20.22 18.11
CA PHE A 94 6.74 20.08 18.94
C PHE A 94 7.13 19.89 20.40
N GLY A 95 6.29 20.38 21.32
CA GLY A 95 6.43 20.23 22.76
C GLY A 95 5.22 20.81 23.49
N LEU A 96 5.33 20.96 24.80
CA LEU A 96 4.32 21.61 25.64
C LEU A 96 4.78 23.04 25.98
N ASP A 97 3.85 24.00 25.98
CA ASP A 97 4.10 25.32 26.55
C ASP A 97 4.11 25.22 28.09
N LEU A 98 5.29 25.01 28.66
CA LEU A 98 5.45 24.86 30.10
C LEU A 98 4.99 26.10 30.92
N SER A 99 4.88 27.27 30.26
CA SER A 99 4.41 28.51 30.92
C SER A 99 2.90 28.65 30.96
N GLN A 100 2.20 27.93 30.03
CA GLN A 100 0.77 28.00 29.86
C GLN A 100 0.05 26.63 30.06
N SER A 101 0.79 25.55 30.14
CA SER A 101 0.27 24.24 30.54
C SER A 101 0.23 24.21 32.06
N ILE A 102 -0.95 24.02 32.63
CA ILE A 102 -1.17 24.23 34.07
C ILE A 102 -1.81 22.98 34.70
N VAL A 103 -1.23 22.52 35.80
CA VAL A 103 -1.83 21.48 36.62
C VAL A 103 -2.74 22.12 37.72
N PHE A 104 -4.01 21.84 37.65
CA PHE A 104 -5.03 22.35 38.55
C PHE A 104 -5.47 21.28 39.56
N PRO A 105 -5.91 21.70 40.78
CA PRO A 105 -5.80 23.03 41.35
C PRO A 105 -4.34 23.37 41.66
N ILE A 106 -4.04 24.67 41.80
CA ILE A 106 -2.69 25.16 42.08
C ILE A 106 -2.22 24.93 43.54
N GLU A 107 -3.10 24.48 44.41
CA GLU A 107 -2.76 24.03 45.75
C GLU A 107 -1.98 22.72 45.69
N ASN A 108 -0.91 22.60 46.46
CA ASN A 108 0.02 21.49 46.39
C ASN A 108 -0.64 20.11 46.52
N GLU A 109 -1.45 19.92 47.55
CA GLU A 109 -2.16 18.66 47.82
C GLU A 109 -3.62 18.67 47.36
N GLY A 110 -4.04 19.68 46.57
CA GLY A 110 -5.40 19.88 46.13
C GLY A 110 -5.88 18.95 45.06
N SER A 111 -7.17 18.67 45.04
CA SER A 111 -7.88 18.00 43.93
C SER A 111 -9.35 18.40 43.90
N TYR A 112 -10.00 18.27 42.74
CA TYR A 112 -11.44 18.55 42.61
C TYR A 112 -12.24 17.28 42.90
N VAL A 113 -13.03 17.28 43.97
CA VAL A 113 -13.87 16.14 44.33
C VAL A 113 -15.07 16.06 43.42
N ILE A 114 -15.20 14.99 42.63
CA ILE A 114 -16.37 14.73 41.80
C ILE A 114 -17.43 13.96 42.59
N GLN A 115 -18.70 14.04 42.15
CA GLN A 115 -19.82 13.53 42.97
C GLN A 115 -19.98 12.01 42.90
N LYS A 116 -19.67 11.42 41.75
CA LYS A 116 -19.83 9.99 41.51
C LYS A 116 -18.63 9.22 42.07
N PRO A 117 -18.85 8.01 42.62
CA PRO A 117 -17.76 7.18 43.14
C PRO A 117 -16.91 6.60 42.00
N MET A 118 -15.66 6.20 42.31
CA MET A 118 -14.67 5.71 41.37
C MET A 118 -15.19 4.53 40.54
N ASN A 119 -15.85 3.55 41.19
CA ASN A 119 -16.42 2.37 40.55
C ASN A 119 -17.64 2.63 39.65
N TYR A 120 -18.12 3.87 39.53
CA TYR A 120 -19.12 4.23 38.55
C TYR A 120 -18.52 4.31 37.16
N TYR A 121 -17.27 4.74 37.05
CA TYR A 121 -16.68 5.05 35.74
C TYR A 121 -16.09 3.81 35.01
N ASN A 122 -15.70 2.76 35.74
CA ASN A 122 -15.26 1.49 35.18
C ASN A 122 -15.80 0.33 36.07
N GLU A 123 -17.07 -0.03 35.88
CA GLU A 123 -17.73 -1.08 36.67
C GLU A 123 -17.62 -2.42 35.92
N LEU A 124 -17.09 -3.43 36.61
CA LEU A 124 -16.94 -4.80 36.08
C LEU A 124 -18.24 -5.34 35.47
N GLY A 125 -18.15 -5.87 34.25
CA GLY A 125 -19.28 -6.44 33.55
C GLY A 125 -20.26 -5.41 32.99
N LYS A 126 -19.89 -4.13 32.89
CA LYS A 126 -20.65 -3.04 32.28
C LYS A 126 -19.98 -2.46 31.06
N GLU A 127 -19.39 -3.30 30.27
CA GLU A 127 -18.71 -2.91 29.04
C GLU A 127 -19.58 -2.12 28.04
N ASP A 128 -20.89 -2.40 28.03
CA ASP A 128 -21.87 -1.71 27.17
C ASP A 128 -22.07 -0.22 27.49
N VAL A 129 -21.62 0.24 28.65
CA VAL A 129 -21.70 1.65 29.08
C VAL A 129 -20.34 2.25 29.41
N HIS A 130 -19.26 1.48 29.21
CA HIS A 130 -17.91 1.90 29.59
C HIS A 130 -17.50 3.22 28.92
N GLU A 131 -17.53 3.28 27.58
CA GLU A 131 -17.18 4.48 26.81
C GLU A 131 -17.98 5.72 27.25
N LYS A 132 -19.28 5.55 27.46
CA LYS A 132 -20.14 6.62 27.96
C LYS A 132 -19.66 7.13 29.30
N ARG A 133 -19.34 6.24 30.23
CA ARG A 133 -18.92 6.61 31.60
C ARG A 133 -17.55 7.26 31.63
N ILE A 134 -16.63 6.80 30.81
CA ILE A 134 -15.33 7.44 30.61
C ILE A 134 -15.49 8.83 29.97
N THR A 135 -16.36 8.97 28.98
CA THR A 135 -16.69 10.30 28.40
C THR A 135 -17.33 11.23 29.46
N GLU A 136 -18.18 10.69 30.31
CA GLU A 136 -18.72 11.44 31.44
C GLU A 136 -17.66 11.87 32.48
N LEU A 137 -16.59 11.07 32.66
CA LEU A 137 -15.50 11.41 33.60
C LEU A 137 -14.75 12.66 33.11
N LEU A 138 -14.47 12.79 31.83
CA LEU A 138 -13.88 13.99 31.23
C LEU A 138 -14.76 15.24 31.54
N ARG A 139 -16.07 15.11 31.26
CA ARG A 139 -17.04 16.19 31.55
C ARG A 139 -17.10 16.53 33.02
N ASP A 140 -17.26 15.53 33.90
CA ASP A 140 -17.47 15.72 35.35
C ASP A 140 -16.23 16.33 36.00
N GLY A 141 -15.02 15.94 35.58
CA GLY A 141 -13.76 16.52 36.02
C GLY A 141 -13.59 17.98 35.62
N ALA A 142 -13.81 18.28 34.33
CA ALA A 142 -13.73 19.66 33.84
C ALA A 142 -14.80 20.57 34.47
N GLN A 143 -16.02 20.06 34.69
CA GLN A 143 -17.10 20.79 35.33
C GLN A 143 -16.77 21.09 36.80
N ALA A 144 -16.23 20.11 37.54
CA ALA A 144 -15.86 20.31 38.94
C ALA A 144 -14.76 21.38 39.12
N ALA A 145 -13.78 21.38 38.21
CA ALA A 145 -12.74 22.40 38.21
C ALA A 145 -13.30 23.80 37.85
N PHE A 146 -14.21 23.90 36.92
CA PHE A 146 -14.88 25.16 36.59
C PHE A 146 -15.74 25.68 37.74
N ASP A 147 -16.50 24.81 38.39
CA ASP A 147 -17.42 25.23 39.45
C ASP A 147 -16.66 25.84 40.65
N ILE A 148 -15.42 25.38 40.91
CA ILE A 148 -14.60 25.83 42.04
C ILE A 148 -13.70 27.02 41.65
N ASP A 149 -12.90 26.88 40.59
CA ASP A 149 -11.84 27.85 40.25
C ASP A 149 -12.16 28.71 39.04
N GLN A 150 -13.33 28.51 38.37
CA GLN A 150 -13.77 29.24 37.19
C GLN A 150 -12.74 29.23 36.05
N ILE A 151 -12.09 28.10 35.83
CA ILE A 151 -11.04 27.93 34.81
C ILE A 151 -11.60 28.22 33.42
N ASP A 152 -10.95 29.12 32.68
CA ASP A 152 -11.31 29.39 31.29
C ASP A 152 -10.62 28.37 30.34
N PHE A 153 -11.29 27.26 30.06
CA PHE A 153 -10.78 26.20 29.20
C PHE A 153 -10.62 26.63 27.75
N SER A 154 -11.17 27.77 27.30
CA SER A 154 -10.99 28.28 25.95
C SER A 154 -9.55 28.75 25.67
N THR A 155 -8.72 28.91 26.72
CA THR A 155 -7.32 29.30 26.63
C THR A 155 -6.35 28.13 26.44
N PHE A 156 -6.86 26.90 26.54
CA PHE A 156 -6.08 25.66 26.40
C PHE A 156 -6.45 24.92 25.12
N ASP A 157 -5.50 24.22 24.55
CA ASP A 157 -5.67 23.40 23.37
C ASP A 157 -6.18 22.00 23.72
N LEU A 158 -5.89 21.52 24.93
CA LEU A 158 -6.24 20.19 25.41
C LEU A 158 -6.66 20.23 26.88
N VAL A 159 -7.63 19.43 27.25
CA VAL A 159 -8.04 19.15 28.63
C VAL A 159 -7.65 17.71 28.98
N ALA A 160 -6.89 17.55 30.06
CA ALA A 160 -6.46 16.27 30.61
C ALA A 160 -7.00 16.09 32.02
N VAL A 161 -7.73 15.01 32.29
CA VAL A 161 -8.22 14.68 33.65
C VAL A 161 -7.31 13.61 34.23
N ILE A 162 -6.73 13.92 35.41
CA ILE A 162 -5.89 13.02 36.20
C ILE A 162 -6.70 12.44 37.31
N HIS A 163 -6.82 11.13 37.41
CA HIS A 163 -7.55 10.42 38.46
C HIS A 163 -6.60 9.69 39.42
N PRO A 164 -7.01 9.49 40.70
CA PRO A 164 -6.23 8.70 41.65
C PRO A 164 -6.14 7.22 41.26
N GLY A 165 -5.09 6.57 41.71
CA GLY A 165 -4.85 5.15 41.53
C GLY A 165 -4.02 4.82 40.28
N VAL A 166 -3.92 3.54 40.03
CA VAL A 166 -3.20 3.01 38.86
C VAL A 166 -4.11 2.96 37.63
N GLY A 167 -3.55 3.01 36.43
CA GLY A 167 -4.29 2.80 35.18
C GLY A 167 -4.36 1.33 34.80
N GLN A 168 -5.53 0.89 34.29
CA GLN A 168 -5.73 -0.45 33.72
C GLN A 168 -5.23 -0.51 32.27
N ASP A 169 -3.99 -0.06 32.02
CA ASP A 169 -3.43 0.07 30.68
C ASP A 169 -2.74 -1.20 30.18
N PHE A 170 -2.34 -2.09 31.08
CA PHE A 170 -1.83 -3.41 30.76
C PHE A 170 -2.28 -4.43 31.83
N LYS A 171 -2.58 -5.63 31.36
CA LYS A 171 -2.97 -6.74 32.22
C LYS A 171 -1.73 -7.40 32.80
N LEU A 172 -1.62 -7.41 34.15
CA LEU A 172 -0.66 -8.24 34.84
C LEU A 172 -1.22 -9.68 34.90
N PRO A 173 -0.80 -10.63 34.04
CA PRO A 173 -1.40 -11.95 34.01
C PRO A 173 -1.21 -12.65 35.34
N PHE A 174 -2.31 -13.08 35.96
CA PHE A 174 -2.37 -13.80 37.25
C PHE A 174 -1.98 -13.01 38.51
N LEU A 175 -1.62 -11.73 38.41
CA LEU A 175 -1.13 -10.93 39.50
C LEU A 175 -1.91 -9.62 39.73
N ASP A 176 -2.88 -9.28 38.89
CA ASP A 176 -3.62 -8.04 38.99
C ASP A 176 -4.74 -8.13 40.07
N PRO A 177 -4.56 -7.47 41.24
CA PRO A 177 -5.58 -7.47 42.28
C PRO A 177 -6.67 -6.42 42.06
N THR A 178 -6.47 -5.52 41.06
CA THR A 178 -7.33 -4.34 40.85
C THR A 178 -7.75 -4.23 39.35
N PRO A 179 -8.44 -5.24 38.82
CA PRO A 179 -8.78 -5.34 37.39
C PRO A 179 -9.85 -4.33 36.94
N GLU A 180 -10.38 -3.54 37.84
CA GLU A 180 -11.40 -2.52 37.56
C GLU A 180 -10.84 -1.09 37.60
N ASP A 181 -9.50 -0.92 37.70
CA ASP A 181 -8.86 0.40 37.60
C ASP A 181 -9.24 1.13 36.30
N ILE A 182 -9.36 2.45 36.36
CA ILE A 182 -9.78 3.26 35.21
C ILE A 182 -8.63 3.33 34.20
N PRO A 183 -8.84 2.91 32.93
CA PRO A 183 -7.78 2.93 31.92
C PRO A 183 -7.48 4.35 31.42
N SER A 184 -6.24 4.57 30.98
CA SER A 184 -5.89 5.76 30.23
C SER A 184 -6.68 5.79 28.90
N THR A 185 -7.29 6.93 28.60
CA THR A 185 -8.21 7.00 27.47
C THR A 185 -8.11 8.35 26.76
N PHE A 186 -7.93 8.29 25.45
CA PHE A 186 -8.23 9.45 24.59
C PHE A 186 -9.72 9.46 24.30
N VAL A 187 -10.45 10.40 24.92
CA VAL A 187 -11.86 10.64 24.64
C VAL A 187 -11.97 11.50 23.40
N ASP A 188 -12.23 10.88 22.27
CA ASP A 188 -12.28 11.54 21.00
C ASP A 188 -13.61 12.29 20.75
N LYS A 189 -13.65 13.03 19.65
CA LYS A 189 -14.83 13.80 19.25
C LYS A 189 -16.07 12.93 18.98
N ASN A 190 -15.87 11.70 18.50
CA ASN A 190 -16.99 10.78 18.19
C ASN A 190 -17.61 10.25 19.48
N MET A 191 -16.78 9.88 20.47
CA MET A 191 -17.22 9.49 21.81
C MET A 191 -18.03 10.62 22.48
N VAL A 192 -17.51 11.86 22.46
CA VAL A 192 -18.19 13.03 23.03
C VAL A 192 -19.53 13.27 22.34
N ASN A 193 -19.58 13.25 21.01
CA ASN A 193 -20.82 13.45 20.27
C ASN A 193 -21.83 12.33 20.51
N THR A 194 -21.38 11.07 20.50
CA THR A 194 -22.25 9.90 20.66
C THR A 194 -22.85 9.82 22.05
N HIS A 195 -22.03 10.05 23.09
CA HIS A 195 -22.45 9.80 24.46
C HIS A 195 -23.00 11.03 25.18
N LEU A 196 -22.62 12.25 24.75
CA LEU A 196 -23.07 13.49 25.37
C LEU A 196 -23.93 14.38 24.46
N GLY A 197 -24.11 13.98 23.18
CA GLY A 197 -24.96 14.68 22.23
C GLY A 197 -24.34 15.95 21.64
N GLY A 198 -23.03 16.13 21.75
CA GLY A 198 -22.25 17.28 21.26
C GLY A 198 -21.10 17.62 22.18
N SER A 199 -20.27 18.59 21.79
CA SER A 199 -19.13 19.04 22.62
C SER A 199 -19.56 19.45 24.03
N ILE A 200 -18.69 19.17 25.01
CA ILE A 200 -18.91 19.53 26.42
C ILE A 200 -18.83 21.06 26.56
N GLN A 201 -19.93 21.67 27.00
CA GLN A 201 -20.03 23.13 27.16
C GLN A 201 -19.76 23.50 28.62
N ILE A 202 -18.66 24.21 28.89
CA ILE A 202 -18.26 24.66 30.25
C ILE A 202 -17.88 26.14 30.15
N GLY A 203 -18.66 27.00 30.80
CA GLY A 203 -18.47 28.46 30.71
C GLY A 203 -18.54 28.93 29.27
N SER A 204 -17.47 29.54 28.75
CA SER A 204 -17.31 29.98 27.38
C SER A 204 -16.70 28.90 26.47
N ALA A 205 -16.14 27.83 27.04
CA ALA A 205 -15.40 26.82 26.29
C ALA A 205 -16.29 25.69 25.76
N SER A 206 -15.89 25.15 24.63
CA SER A 206 -16.48 23.98 23.96
C SER A 206 -15.42 22.89 23.83
N ILE A 207 -15.41 21.91 24.70
CA ILE A 207 -14.44 20.82 24.73
C ILE A 207 -14.96 19.68 23.85
N ALA A 208 -14.27 19.42 22.74
CA ALA A 208 -14.67 18.39 21.78
C ALA A 208 -13.99 17.04 22.02
N SER A 209 -12.84 17.02 22.71
CA SER A 209 -12.06 15.84 23.04
C SER A 209 -11.18 16.12 24.25
N GLY A 210 -10.60 15.09 24.85
CA GLY A 210 -9.67 15.23 25.97
C GLY A 210 -9.02 13.91 26.32
N ILE A 211 -8.16 13.89 27.32
CA ILE A 211 -7.50 12.67 27.78
C ILE A 211 -7.81 12.41 29.27
N ILE A 212 -7.89 11.14 29.60
CA ILE A 212 -7.98 10.65 30.99
C ILE A 212 -6.70 9.86 31.24
N ILE A 213 -6.01 10.17 32.34
CA ILE A 213 -4.75 9.56 32.71
C ILE A 213 -4.76 9.27 34.22
N PRO A 214 -4.14 8.15 34.65
CA PRO A 214 -4.06 7.83 36.07
C PRO A 214 -2.95 8.61 36.75
N GLU A 215 -2.95 8.49 38.07
CA GLU A 215 -1.94 9.02 38.96
C GLU A 215 -0.58 8.37 38.76
N SER A 216 -0.56 7.06 38.50
CA SER A 216 0.65 6.25 38.42
C SER A 216 0.44 5.00 37.58
N GLN A 217 1.54 4.40 37.12
CA GLN A 217 1.58 3.04 36.61
C GLN A 217 2.44 2.11 37.48
N ASN A 218 2.92 2.61 38.63
CA ASN A 218 3.80 1.84 39.51
C ASN A 218 3.00 1.03 40.54
N HIS A 219 2.47 -0.10 40.08
CA HIS A 219 1.65 -1.01 40.90
C HIS A 219 2.30 -1.40 42.25
N ILE A 220 3.63 -1.60 42.30
CA ILE A 220 4.30 -2.02 43.53
C ILE A 220 4.28 -0.96 44.62
N LEU A 221 4.12 0.30 44.26
CA LEU A 221 4.00 1.38 45.25
C LEU A 221 2.58 1.48 45.81
N MET A 222 1.58 1.07 45.02
CA MET A 222 0.16 1.27 45.29
C MET A 222 -0.48 0.02 45.91
N ASP A 223 0.07 -1.17 45.70
CA ASP A 223 -0.45 -2.43 46.22
C ASP A 223 0.66 -3.33 46.78
N SER A 224 0.70 -3.48 48.08
CA SER A 224 1.69 -4.32 48.78
C SER A 224 1.57 -5.80 48.46
N SER A 225 0.41 -6.28 48.01
CA SER A 225 0.23 -7.69 47.64
C SER A 225 1.03 -8.06 46.38
N ILE A 226 1.15 -7.14 45.43
CA ILE A 226 2.00 -7.32 44.23
C ILE A 226 3.47 -7.35 44.63
N HIS A 227 3.91 -6.38 45.44
CA HIS A 227 5.27 -6.35 45.94
C HIS A 227 5.65 -7.64 46.64
N ASP A 228 4.79 -8.14 47.55
CA ASP A 228 5.05 -9.34 48.33
C ASP A 228 5.02 -10.66 47.52
N ALA A 229 4.33 -10.65 46.40
CA ALA A 229 4.25 -11.80 45.47
C ALA A 229 5.49 -11.98 44.62
N LEU A 230 6.34 -10.96 44.43
CA LEU A 230 7.45 -10.93 43.52
C LEU A 230 8.79 -11.20 44.22
N THR A 231 9.69 -11.97 43.59
CA THR A 231 11.05 -12.22 44.12
C THR A 231 11.95 -10.98 44.07
N ASN A 232 11.78 -10.15 43.05
CA ASN A 232 12.51 -8.90 42.81
C ASN A 232 11.56 -7.79 42.37
N PRO A 233 10.73 -7.26 43.30
CA PRO A 233 9.67 -6.31 42.93
C PRO A 233 10.22 -5.03 42.29
N CYS A 234 11.38 -4.56 42.66
CA CYS A 234 12.00 -3.34 42.11
C CYS A 234 12.38 -3.44 40.65
N ASN A 235 12.37 -4.64 40.04
CA ASN A 235 12.59 -4.81 38.60
C ASN A 235 11.32 -4.60 37.76
N VAL A 236 10.16 -4.52 38.39
CA VAL A 236 8.85 -4.38 37.71
C VAL A 236 8.15 -3.05 38.05
N GLN A 237 8.92 -2.03 38.33
CA GLN A 237 8.41 -0.68 38.45
C GLN A 237 8.08 -0.09 37.09
N PHE A 238 7.00 0.67 36.96
CA PHE A 238 6.60 1.36 35.76
C PHE A 238 6.41 2.86 36.04
N SER A 239 6.88 3.72 35.13
CA SER A 239 6.59 5.16 35.11
C SER A 239 5.36 5.47 34.26
N ILE A 240 4.67 6.52 34.63
CA ILE A 240 3.50 7.03 33.93
C ILE A 240 3.89 7.88 32.68
N THR A 241 5.14 8.28 32.54
CA THR A 241 5.60 9.20 31.46
C THR A 241 5.29 8.70 30.05
N GLY A 242 5.50 7.40 29.80
CA GLY A 242 5.21 6.80 28.49
C GLY A 242 3.72 6.82 28.14
N THR A 243 2.86 6.55 29.14
CA THR A 243 1.41 6.63 28.97
C THR A 243 0.95 8.05 28.68
N TRP A 244 1.50 9.06 29.38
CA TRP A 244 1.20 10.46 29.08
C TRP A 244 1.63 10.86 27.67
N ALA A 245 2.82 10.45 27.26
CA ALA A 245 3.31 10.70 25.88
C ALA A 245 2.39 10.06 24.83
N LEU A 246 1.94 8.83 25.05
CA LEU A 246 1.00 8.15 24.16
C LEU A 246 -0.34 8.88 24.08
N MET A 247 -0.96 9.23 25.23
CA MET A 247 -2.25 9.91 25.26
C MET A 247 -2.20 11.31 24.63
N ILE A 248 -1.13 12.07 24.86
CA ILE A 248 -0.92 13.36 24.18
C ILE A 248 -0.68 13.14 22.69
N GLY A 249 0.05 12.10 22.29
CA GLY A 249 0.20 11.70 20.89
C GLY A 249 -1.14 11.53 20.19
N PHE A 250 -2.09 10.81 20.78
CA PHE A 250 -3.46 10.70 20.27
C PHE A 250 -4.17 12.05 20.19
N ALA A 251 -4.10 12.83 21.25
CA ALA A 251 -4.80 14.10 21.33
C ALA A 251 -4.35 15.10 20.25
N VAL A 252 -3.08 15.06 19.84
CA VAL A 252 -2.55 15.89 18.75
C VAL A 252 -2.70 15.29 17.37
N GLY A 253 -3.25 14.06 17.26
CA GLY A 253 -3.62 13.44 16.00
C GLY A 253 -2.60 12.42 15.45
N LEU A 254 -1.68 11.91 16.26
CA LEU A 254 -0.89 10.74 15.89
C LEU A 254 -1.79 9.49 15.94
N PRO A 255 -1.90 8.71 14.87
CA PRO A 255 -2.79 7.56 14.83
C PRO A 255 -2.21 6.36 15.59
N PRO A 256 -3.05 5.50 16.19
CA PRO A 256 -2.62 4.22 16.73
C PRO A 256 -2.13 3.29 15.64
N LEU A 257 -1.11 2.50 15.95
CA LEU A 257 -0.56 1.47 15.05
C LEU A 257 -0.81 0.04 15.55
N TRP A 258 -1.68 -0.13 16.54
CA TRP A 258 -2.19 -1.44 16.97
C TRP A 258 -3.68 -1.58 16.63
N ASP A 259 -4.19 -2.79 16.69
CA ASP A 259 -5.61 -3.06 16.52
C ASP A 259 -6.38 -2.71 17.80
N LEU A 260 -7.19 -1.65 17.75
CA LEU A 260 -7.97 -1.16 18.90
C LEU A 260 -9.06 -2.13 19.37
N GLU A 261 -9.56 -3.03 18.50
CA GLU A 261 -10.61 -3.99 18.88
C GLU A 261 -10.03 -5.17 19.66
N THR A 262 -8.87 -5.68 19.23
CA THR A 262 -8.25 -6.86 19.85
C THR A 262 -7.14 -6.55 20.83
N GLY A 263 -6.59 -5.32 20.80
CA GLY A 263 -5.41 -4.90 21.57
C GLY A 263 -4.11 -5.50 21.04
N LEU A 264 -4.12 -6.13 19.87
CA LEU A 264 -2.93 -6.76 19.31
C LEU A 264 -2.02 -5.72 18.65
N SER A 265 -0.74 -5.88 18.88
CA SER A 265 0.31 -5.00 18.37
C SER A 265 0.36 -5.00 16.84
N GLY A 266 0.73 -3.87 16.25
CA GLY A 266 0.98 -3.74 14.81
C GLY A 266 2.46 -3.58 14.49
N VAL A 267 3.18 -2.77 15.30
CA VAL A 267 4.61 -2.47 15.10
C VAL A 267 5.45 -2.66 16.36
N GLY A 268 4.84 -3.17 17.42
CA GLY A 268 5.52 -3.57 18.64
C GLY A 268 6.16 -2.43 19.40
N VAL A 269 7.26 -2.79 20.05
CA VAL A 269 8.06 -1.89 20.90
C VAL A 269 8.86 -0.84 20.11
N PHE A 270 8.73 -0.82 18.78
CA PHE A 270 9.53 0.03 17.90
C PHE A 270 8.89 1.41 17.64
N SER A 271 7.64 1.65 18.09
CA SER A 271 6.96 2.95 17.96
C SER A 271 6.22 3.34 19.22
N LEU A 272 6.24 4.64 19.59
CA LEU A 272 5.41 5.21 20.67
C LEU A 272 3.94 4.86 20.47
N MET A 273 3.47 4.92 19.23
CA MET A 273 2.05 4.75 18.89
C MET A 273 1.59 3.29 18.91
N ASP A 274 2.37 2.41 19.55
CA ASP A 274 2.07 1.02 19.89
C ASP A 274 2.72 0.69 21.25
N GLN A 275 3.31 -0.48 21.43
CA GLN A 275 3.91 -0.94 22.70
C GLN A 275 5.16 -0.13 23.13
N GLY A 276 5.72 0.66 22.23
CA GLY A 276 6.90 1.48 22.50
C GLY A 276 6.72 2.53 23.59
N SER A 277 5.49 2.90 23.96
CA SER A 277 5.18 3.71 25.14
C SER A 277 5.63 3.05 26.46
N ASN A 278 5.65 1.71 26.50
CA ASN A 278 6.01 0.91 27.66
C ASN A 278 7.50 0.61 27.76
N ASN A 279 8.31 1.03 26.78
CA ASN A 279 9.74 0.75 26.77
C ASN A 279 10.45 1.38 27.96
N GLY A 280 11.49 0.70 28.46
CA GLY A 280 12.17 1.08 29.70
C GLY A 280 11.20 1.17 30.87
N ASN A 281 10.18 0.31 30.91
CA ASN A 281 9.11 0.32 31.92
C ASN A 281 8.38 1.68 31.95
N GLY A 282 8.13 2.30 30.80
CA GLY A 282 7.37 3.54 30.65
C GLY A 282 8.14 4.84 30.94
N PHE A 283 9.40 4.77 31.37
CA PHE A 283 10.22 5.97 31.60
C PHE A 283 11.19 6.32 30.46
N ILE A 284 11.34 5.43 29.47
CA ILE A 284 12.06 5.68 28.21
C ILE A 284 11.15 5.29 27.05
N PRO A 285 10.00 5.95 26.85
CA PRO A 285 9.18 5.69 25.67
C PRO A 285 9.98 5.95 24.41
N VAL A 286 9.93 5.02 23.45
CA VAL A 286 10.71 5.20 22.21
C VAL A 286 10.08 6.28 21.32
N PRO A 287 10.86 6.89 20.41
CA PRO A 287 10.28 7.78 19.39
C PRO A 287 9.20 7.06 18.55
N PRO A 288 8.22 7.80 18.01
CA PRO A 288 7.34 7.25 17.00
C PRO A 288 8.14 6.68 15.82
N ASP A 289 7.59 5.74 15.08
CA ASP A 289 8.19 5.18 13.87
C ASP A 289 8.47 6.25 12.80
N ALA A 290 9.22 5.88 11.76
CA ALA A 290 9.63 6.80 10.71
C ALA A 290 8.44 7.43 9.97
N TRP A 291 7.38 6.64 9.68
CA TRP A 291 6.20 7.17 9.00
C TRP A 291 5.45 8.18 9.87
N THR A 292 5.21 7.85 11.13
CA THR A 292 4.51 8.73 12.08
C THR A 292 5.24 10.08 12.24
N ARG A 293 6.59 10.10 12.33
CA ARG A 293 7.35 11.34 12.43
C ARG A 293 7.29 12.18 11.14
N ILE A 294 7.25 11.54 9.96
CA ILE A 294 7.05 12.22 8.67
C ILE A 294 5.61 12.76 8.59
N TYR A 295 4.61 11.97 8.97
CA TYR A 295 3.21 12.36 9.01
C TYR A 295 2.99 13.60 9.90
N ALA A 296 3.61 13.63 11.07
CA ALA A 296 3.56 14.77 11.99
C ALA A 296 4.30 16.02 11.47
N GLY A 297 5.08 15.92 10.40
CA GLY A 297 5.91 17.00 9.88
C GLY A 297 7.21 17.23 10.69
N TRP A 298 7.57 16.28 11.54
CA TRP A 298 8.78 16.37 12.34
C TRP A 298 10.04 16.03 11.56
N GLU A 299 9.91 15.13 10.60
CA GLU A 299 10.99 14.69 9.72
C GLU A 299 10.57 14.64 8.26
N SER A 300 11.53 14.47 7.36
CA SER A 300 11.37 14.17 5.96
C SER A 300 12.30 13.04 5.55
N ALA A 301 11.94 12.27 4.54
CA ALA A 301 12.78 11.21 4.03
C ALA A 301 13.55 11.64 2.77
N THR A 302 14.80 11.18 2.65
CA THR A 302 15.56 11.28 1.40
C THR A 302 15.11 10.17 0.44
N ILE A 303 14.56 10.55 -0.72
CA ILE A 303 14.12 9.57 -1.73
C ILE A 303 15.34 9.03 -2.48
N VAL A 304 15.52 7.71 -2.46
CA VAL A 304 16.56 6.99 -3.18
C VAL A 304 15.93 6.17 -4.30
N LYS A 305 16.27 6.53 -5.54
CA LYS A 305 15.81 5.84 -6.76
C LYS A 305 16.94 5.12 -7.49
N TYR A 306 18.19 5.49 -7.28
CA TYR A 306 19.33 4.98 -8.04
C TYR A 306 20.21 4.05 -7.20
N PRO A 307 20.74 2.99 -7.82
CA PRO A 307 21.71 2.10 -7.16
C PRO A 307 22.87 2.86 -6.56
N GLY A 308 23.33 2.43 -5.39
CA GLY A 308 24.46 3.05 -4.71
C GLY A 308 24.58 2.67 -3.24
N ARG A 309 25.65 3.13 -2.63
CA ARG A 309 25.91 2.96 -1.21
C ARG A 309 25.25 4.05 -0.40
N ILE A 310 24.38 3.66 0.52
CA ILE A 310 23.61 4.54 1.40
C ILE A 310 24.26 4.53 2.79
N THR A 311 24.25 5.69 3.44
CA THR A 311 24.73 5.86 4.82
C THR A 311 23.65 6.54 5.64
N ILE A 312 23.28 5.96 6.78
CA ILE A 312 22.25 6.47 7.68
C ILE A 312 22.86 6.63 9.08
N GLN A 313 22.63 7.78 9.70
CA GLN A 313 23.03 8.07 11.08
C GLN A 313 21.80 8.00 11.99
N SER A 314 21.96 7.42 13.18
CA SER A 314 20.92 7.42 14.21
C SER A 314 20.81 8.78 14.92
N GLY A 315 19.58 9.14 15.32
CA GLY A 315 19.32 10.32 16.15
C GLY A 315 19.55 11.67 15.48
N VAL A 316 19.68 11.71 14.15
CA VAL A 316 19.81 12.95 13.37
C VAL A 316 18.51 13.29 12.66
N GLU A 317 18.17 14.57 12.59
CA GLU A 317 17.01 15.06 11.86
C GLU A 317 17.11 14.69 10.36
N ASN A 318 16.00 14.20 9.79
CA ASN A 318 15.91 13.73 8.40
C ASN A 318 16.88 12.59 8.07
N GLY A 319 17.20 11.75 9.06
CA GLY A 319 18.01 10.55 8.92
C GLY A 319 17.24 9.35 8.34
N ILE A 320 16.15 9.57 7.62
CA ILE A 320 15.27 8.54 7.03
C ILE A 320 15.47 8.48 5.53
N VAL A 321 15.51 7.27 4.99
CA VAL A 321 15.57 7.02 3.55
C VAL A 321 14.27 6.40 3.08
N ARG A 322 13.72 6.89 1.96
CA ARG A 322 12.55 6.32 1.28
C ARG A 322 12.98 5.64 -0.01
N ILE A 323 12.66 4.37 -0.18
CA ILE A 323 12.84 3.60 -1.41
C ILE A 323 11.45 3.26 -1.96
N PRO A 324 11.01 3.87 -3.07
CA PRO A 324 9.67 3.65 -3.61
C PRO A 324 9.53 2.28 -4.26
N ILE A 325 8.38 1.63 -4.02
CA ILE A 325 7.91 0.42 -4.70
C ILE A 325 6.93 0.82 -5.80
N SER A 326 5.90 1.59 -5.44
CA SER A 326 4.90 2.18 -6.32
C SER A 326 4.61 3.64 -5.91
N ASP A 327 3.58 4.26 -6.45
CA ASP A 327 3.16 5.61 -6.06
C ASP A 327 2.66 5.65 -4.61
N ASN A 328 1.97 4.60 -4.16
CA ASN A 328 1.37 4.50 -2.84
C ASN A 328 2.13 3.59 -1.87
N GLU A 329 3.13 2.85 -2.34
CA GLU A 329 3.81 1.82 -1.56
C GLU A 329 5.32 2.03 -1.60
N TYR A 330 5.99 1.93 -0.45
CA TYR A 330 7.42 2.21 -0.36
C TYR A 330 8.03 1.70 0.95
N TYR A 331 9.35 1.56 0.98
CA TYR A 331 10.10 1.33 2.20
C TYR A 331 10.62 2.62 2.81
N LEU A 332 10.49 2.76 4.13
CA LEU A 332 11.25 3.73 4.93
C LEU A 332 12.33 2.97 5.70
N ILE A 333 13.55 3.47 5.65
CA ILE A 333 14.70 2.88 6.35
C ILE A 333 15.30 3.90 7.26
N GLU A 334 15.40 3.56 8.54
CA GLU A 334 16.05 4.37 9.56
C GLU A 334 17.08 3.56 10.34
N ASN A 335 18.06 4.23 10.95
CA ASN A 335 19.01 3.62 11.87
C ASN A 335 18.62 3.99 13.31
N ARG A 336 18.31 2.99 14.13
CA ARG A 336 17.99 3.15 15.56
C ARG A 336 19.10 2.55 16.40
N ASN A 337 19.48 3.24 17.47
CA ASN A 337 20.64 2.83 18.27
C ASN A 337 20.40 2.99 19.77
N ASN A 338 20.43 1.89 20.51
CA ASN A 338 20.21 1.83 21.95
C ASN A 338 21.50 1.88 22.79
N TRP A 339 22.62 2.29 22.20
CA TRP A 339 23.88 2.39 22.95
C TRP A 339 23.99 3.71 23.69
N PHE A 340 24.35 3.66 24.96
CA PHE A 340 24.71 4.83 25.76
C PHE A 340 26.21 5.12 25.71
N ARG A 341 27.02 4.16 25.25
CA ARG A 341 28.43 4.28 24.90
C ARG A 341 28.70 3.40 23.67
N ASP A 342 29.75 3.66 22.95
CA ASP A 342 30.08 2.91 21.73
C ASP A 342 30.12 1.40 22.00
N GLY A 343 29.26 0.67 21.32
CA GLY A 343 29.07 -0.78 21.45
C GLY A 343 28.46 -1.26 22.77
N VAL A 344 27.95 -0.39 23.63
CA VAL A 344 27.42 -0.75 24.97
C VAL A 344 25.98 -0.34 25.13
N SER A 345 25.07 -1.30 25.09
CA SER A 345 23.65 -1.16 25.47
C SER A 345 23.46 -1.42 26.98
N ILE A 346 22.25 -1.12 27.47
CA ILE A 346 21.85 -1.41 28.86
C ILE A 346 22.03 -2.91 29.15
N ASP A 347 21.57 -3.79 28.25
CA ASP A 347 21.64 -5.23 28.45
C ASP A 347 23.09 -5.75 28.43
N SER A 348 23.94 -5.22 27.55
CA SER A 348 25.35 -5.58 27.55
C SER A 348 26.05 -5.13 28.82
N ALA A 349 25.68 -3.98 29.37
CA ALA A 349 26.19 -3.48 30.67
C ALA A 349 25.72 -4.38 31.83
N ARG A 350 24.43 -4.76 31.85
CA ARG A 350 23.88 -5.71 32.84
C ARG A 350 24.60 -7.04 32.81
N TYR A 351 24.84 -7.58 31.59
CA TYR A 351 25.59 -8.81 31.40
C TYR A 351 27.02 -8.72 31.92
N ALA A 352 27.72 -7.61 31.64
CA ALA A 352 29.08 -7.39 32.11
C ALA A 352 29.19 -7.26 33.65
N VAL A 353 28.19 -6.74 34.35
CA VAL A 353 28.08 -6.75 35.79
C VAL A 353 27.82 -8.16 36.31
N TRP A 354 26.90 -8.89 35.72
CA TRP A 354 26.60 -10.28 36.05
C TRP A 354 27.82 -11.20 35.93
N GLU A 355 28.56 -11.10 34.82
CA GLU A 355 29.75 -11.89 34.60
C GLU A 355 30.80 -11.72 35.71
N LYS A 356 30.92 -10.50 36.25
CA LYS A 356 31.87 -10.17 37.32
C LYS A 356 31.37 -10.49 38.73
N THR A 357 30.09 -10.34 38.98
CA THR A 357 29.50 -10.35 40.34
C THR A 357 28.58 -11.54 40.56
N ASN A 358 28.17 -12.27 39.53
CA ASN A 358 27.11 -13.27 39.53
C ASN A 358 25.76 -12.73 40.09
N LYS A 359 25.52 -11.40 39.95
CA LYS A 359 24.28 -10.73 40.26
C LYS A 359 23.83 -9.95 39.04
N HIS A 360 22.58 -10.13 38.60
CA HIS A 360 21.96 -9.30 37.61
C HIS A 360 21.49 -7.99 38.26
N PRO A 361 22.07 -6.83 37.87
CA PRO A 361 21.54 -5.54 38.28
C PRO A 361 20.19 -5.30 37.59
N SER A 362 19.34 -4.51 38.20
CA SER A 362 18.11 -4.03 37.55
C SER A 362 18.46 -3.11 36.36
N THR A 363 17.53 -2.97 35.41
CA THR A 363 17.65 -1.99 34.34
C THR A 363 17.82 -0.58 34.87
N ILE A 364 17.07 -0.26 35.93
CA ILE A 364 17.04 1.05 36.61
C ILE A 364 18.41 1.37 37.23
N GLU A 365 19.06 0.43 37.92
CA GLU A 365 20.43 0.61 38.46
C GLU A 365 21.41 1.01 37.36
N ILE A 366 21.40 0.31 36.21
CA ILE A 366 22.29 0.65 35.08
C ILE A 366 21.98 2.03 34.49
N LEU A 367 20.70 2.39 34.40
CA LEU A 367 20.28 3.69 33.84
C LEU A 367 20.81 4.85 34.71
N PHE A 368 20.64 4.77 36.04
CA PHE A 368 21.14 5.82 36.94
C PHE A 368 22.67 5.80 37.09
N ASP A 369 23.26 4.63 37.30
CA ASP A 369 24.70 4.53 37.60
C ASP A 369 25.61 4.67 36.37
N SER A 370 25.15 4.31 35.21
CA SER A 370 26.01 4.18 34.00
C SER A 370 25.60 5.06 32.84
N VAL A 371 24.31 5.29 32.62
CA VAL A 371 23.77 6.03 31.46
C VAL A 371 23.65 7.52 31.72
N GLY A 372 23.43 7.90 32.99
CA GLY A 372 23.28 9.31 33.38
C GLY A 372 21.89 9.87 33.14
N VAL A 373 20.89 9.01 33.19
CA VAL A 373 19.48 9.41 33.30
C VAL A 373 19.30 10.21 34.56
N LYS A 374 18.56 11.32 34.50
CA LYS A 374 18.36 12.19 35.66
C LYS A 374 16.96 12.09 36.22
N GLN A 375 16.89 11.82 37.49
CA GLN A 375 15.69 11.92 38.30
C GLN A 375 15.74 13.26 39.04
N ASN A 376 14.59 13.93 39.11
CA ASN A 376 14.46 15.16 39.92
C ASN A 376 14.23 14.87 41.42
N GLU A 377 14.08 15.93 42.20
CA GLU A 377 13.84 15.80 43.65
C GLU A 377 12.50 15.15 44.04
N TYR A 378 11.57 15.04 43.11
CA TYR A 378 10.27 14.37 43.28
C TYR A 378 10.27 12.93 42.77
N GLY A 379 11.41 12.40 42.36
CA GLY A 379 11.56 11.01 41.94
C GLY A 379 11.13 10.73 40.52
N VAL A 380 10.81 11.76 39.73
CA VAL A 380 10.41 11.63 38.33
C VAL A 380 11.65 11.74 37.43
N ILE A 381 11.75 10.83 36.45
CA ILE A 381 12.82 10.88 35.45
C ILE A 381 12.45 11.95 34.41
N THR A 382 13.22 13.03 34.37
CA THR A 382 12.98 14.20 33.48
C THR A 382 14.01 14.40 32.38
N ASP A 383 15.12 13.68 32.41
CA ASP A 383 16.20 13.84 31.42
C ASP A 383 16.75 12.48 30.99
N VAL A 384 16.49 12.10 29.75
CA VAL A 384 16.95 10.87 29.11
C VAL A 384 17.82 11.26 27.92
N PRO A 385 19.09 10.86 27.87
CA PRO A 385 20.02 11.30 26.83
C PRO A 385 19.68 10.78 25.42
N ASN A 386 18.94 9.68 25.33
CA ASN A 386 18.51 9.07 24.08
C ASN A 386 17.29 8.16 24.35
N TYR A 387 16.17 8.45 23.74
CA TYR A 387 14.96 7.64 23.89
C TYR A 387 15.01 6.28 23.18
N ASP A 388 15.96 6.04 22.28
CA ASP A 388 16.23 4.71 21.72
C ASP A 388 16.83 3.71 22.72
N LEU A 389 17.29 4.18 23.89
CA LEU A 389 17.81 3.32 24.97
C LEU A 389 16.80 2.25 25.41
N GLY A 390 15.50 2.51 25.23
CA GLY A 390 14.43 1.57 25.52
C GLY A 390 14.24 0.47 24.47
N LEU A 391 14.88 0.57 23.32
CA LEU A 391 14.77 -0.44 22.26
C LEU A 391 15.48 -1.75 22.62
N PRO A 392 15.00 -2.89 22.11
CA PRO A 392 15.59 -4.20 22.40
C PRO A 392 16.97 -4.41 21.75
N GLY A 393 17.37 -3.58 20.80
CA GLY A 393 18.62 -3.70 20.06
C GLY A 393 19.03 -2.42 19.34
N SER A 394 20.04 -2.57 18.48
CA SER A 394 20.52 -1.52 17.55
C SER A 394 20.61 -2.10 16.15
N GLY A 395 20.17 -1.35 15.16
CA GLY A 395 20.16 -1.77 13.76
C GLY A 395 19.33 -0.86 12.88
N LEU A 396 19.21 -1.23 11.61
CA LEU A 396 18.22 -0.59 10.74
C LEU A 396 16.84 -1.15 11.08
N LEU A 397 15.83 -0.28 11.00
CA LEU A 397 14.42 -0.67 10.89
C LEU A 397 13.99 -0.39 9.45
N ILE A 398 13.37 -1.36 8.83
CA ILE A 398 12.80 -1.27 7.48
C ILE A 398 11.29 -1.34 7.61
N TRP A 399 10.65 -0.22 7.31
CA TRP A 399 9.20 -0.06 7.38
C TRP A 399 8.60 -0.20 6.00
N HIS A 400 7.63 -1.07 5.83
CA HIS A 400 6.82 -1.18 4.62
C HIS A 400 5.57 -0.32 4.78
N ILE A 401 5.43 0.66 3.93
CA ILE A 401 4.36 1.66 4.01
C ILE A 401 3.41 1.51 2.83
N ASP A 402 2.12 1.44 3.14
CA ASP A 402 1.03 1.44 2.18
C ASP A 402 0.09 2.62 2.43
N GLU A 403 0.25 3.69 1.65
CA GLU A 403 -0.54 4.92 1.78
C GLU A 403 -2.02 4.70 1.46
N GLN A 404 -2.35 3.73 0.61
CA GLN A 404 -3.75 3.42 0.33
C GLN A 404 -4.41 2.86 1.58
N LYS A 405 -3.78 1.88 2.22
CA LYS A 405 -4.28 1.26 3.45
C LYS A 405 -4.34 2.26 4.61
N ILE A 406 -3.34 3.14 4.71
CA ILE A 406 -3.33 4.23 5.69
C ILE A 406 -4.53 5.16 5.48
N ASN A 407 -4.77 5.62 4.25
CA ASN A 407 -5.88 6.52 3.93
C ASN A 407 -7.25 5.89 4.20
N GLU A 408 -7.39 4.58 4.01
CA GLU A 408 -8.61 3.84 4.37
C GLU A 408 -8.84 3.79 5.87
N GLY A 409 -7.77 3.62 6.67
CA GLY A 409 -7.82 3.34 8.11
C GLY A 409 -7.64 4.54 9.02
N ILE A 410 -7.07 5.66 8.57
CA ILE A 410 -6.61 6.75 9.45
C ILE A 410 -7.75 7.42 10.24
N ASN A 411 -8.90 7.63 9.62
CA ASN A 411 -10.04 8.28 10.26
C ASN A 411 -10.83 7.37 11.22
N SER A 412 -10.66 6.06 11.09
CA SER A 412 -11.29 5.03 11.92
C SER A 412 -10.31 4.40 12.92
N PHE A 413 -9.08 4.89 12.97
CA PHE A 413 -8.01 4.34 13.81
C PHE A 413 -7.72 2.84 13.55
N SER A 414 -7.83 2.41 12.29
CA SER A 414 -7.72 1.01 11.87
C SER A 414 -6.60 0.76 10.85
N ILE A 415 -5.56 1.61 10.83
CA ILE A 415 -4.43 1.52 9.88
C ILE A 415 -3.81 0.11 9.88
N ASN A 416 -3.64 -0.49 11.05
CA ASN A 416 -3.00 -1.79 11.25
C ASN A 416 -3.94 -2.89 11.78
N SER A 417 -5.27 -2.72 11.65
CA SER A 417 -6.23 -3.73 12.13
C SER A 417 -6.20 -5.03 11.31
N ASP A 418 -5.80 -4.97 10.04
CA ASP A 418 -5.56 -6.16 9.24
C ASP A 418 -4.10 -6.60 9.34
N ARG A 419 -3.85 -7.64 10.13
CA ARG A 419 -2.49 -8.19 10.35
C ARG A 419 -1.79 -8.72 9.10
N LYS A 420 -2.54 -9.03 8.05
CA LYS A 420 -1.99 -9.54 6.79
C LYS A 420 -1.63 -8.43 5.82
N HIS A 421 -2.18 -7.24 6.03
CA HIS A 421 -1.98 -6.09 5.18
C HIS A 421 -2.08 -4.80 6.01
N ARG A 422 -0.99 -4.47 6.68
CA ARG A 422 -0.87 -3.26 7.50
C ARG A 422 -0.55 -2.04 6.65
N GLY A 423 -0.97 -0.88 7.10
CA GLY A 423 -0.58 0.38 6.45
C GLY A 423 0.85 0.81 6.80
N VAL A 424 1.27 0.53 8.04
CA VAL A 424 2.64 0.71 8.52
C VAL A 424 3.09 -0.63 9.10
N ASP A 425 3.97 -1.33 8.40
CA ASP A 425 4.46 -2.64 8.81
C ASP A 425 5.98 -2.63 9.04
N LEU A 426 6.48 -3.43 9.96
CA LEU A 426 7.89 -3.62 10.17
C LEU A 426 8.34 -4.91 9.48
N GLU A 427 9.30 -4.79 8.58
CA GLU A 427 9.97 -5.96 7.98
C GLU A 427 10.95 -6.56 8.98
N GLU A 428 10.51 -7.59 9.70
CA GLU A 428 11.24 -8.24 10.78
C GLU A 428 12.42 -9.04 10.20
N ALA A 429 13.65 -8.65 10.55
CA ALA A 429 14.88 -9.24 9.97
C ALA A 429 15.01 -10.74 10.20
N ASP A 430 14.42 -11.28 11.24
CA ASP A 430 14.44 -12.73 11.53
C ASP A 430 13.50 -13.55 10.62
N GLY A 431 12.66 -12.88 9.83
CA GLY A 431 11.72 -13.46 8.89
C GLY A 431 10.47 -14.08 9.51
N ALA A 432 10.26 -13.92 10.83
CA ALA A 432 9.11 -14.50 11.51
C ALA A 432 7.80 -13.78 11.21
N GLN A 433 7.85 -12.45 11.05
CA GLN A 433 6.66 -11.59 10.86
C GLN A 433 5.59 -11.87 11.93
N ASP A 434 6.03 -11.95 13.20
CA ASP A 434 5.19 -12.42 14.29
C ASP A 434 4.74 -11.33 15.28
N ILE A 435 5.13 -10.07 15.06
CA ILE A 435 4.60 -8.92 15.82
C ILE A 435 3.07 -8.90 15.70
N GLY A 436 2.39 -8.90 16.87
CA GLY A 436 0.93 -8.96 16.96
C GLY A 436 0.30 -10.34 16.87
N TYR A 437 1.09 -11.40 16.76
CA TYR A 437 0.61 -12.78 16.88
C TYR A 437 0.76 -13.27 18.32
N VAL A 438 -0.34 -13.66 18.94
CA VAL A 438 -0.34 -14.14 20.34
C VAL A 438 0.49 -15.42 20.45
N SER A 439 1.54 -15.38 21.26
CA SER A 439 2.32 -16.54 21.65
C SER A 439 1.83 -17.08 22.99
N ASN A 440 1.66 -18.39 23.11
CA ASN A 440 1.36 -19.07 24.36
C ASN A 440 2.61 -19.45 25.17
N LEU A 441 3.78 -18.99 24.73
CA LEU A 441 5.06 -19.26 25.39
C LEU A 441 5.36 -18.22 26.48
N LEU A 442 6.21 -18.58 27.40
CA LEU A 442 6.65 -17.71 28.52
C LEU A 442 7.46 -16.49 28.05
N THR A 443 8.04 -16.56 26.86
CA THR A 443 8.64 -15.43 26.16
C THR A 443 7.77 -15.12 24.96
N ASP A 444 7.26 -13.90 24.88
CA ASP A 444 6.37 -13.47 23.83
C ASP A 444 7.13 -12.57 22.83
N PRO A 445 7.54 -13.07 21.65
CA PRO A 445 8.18 -12.26 20.62
C PRO A 445 7.18 -11.34 19.89
N SER A 446 5.88 -11.50 20.11
CA SER A 446 4.83 -10.76 19.41
C SER A 446 4.82 -9.25 19.70
N SER A 447 5.60 -8.79 20.67
CA SER A 447 5.83 -7.36 20.91
C SER A 447 7.09 -6.81 20.20
N GLY A 448 7.85 -7.68 19.58
CA GLY A 448 9.13 -7.36 18.93
C GLY A 448 10.34 -7.54 19.85
N TYR A 449 11.49 -7.85 19.27
CA TYR A 449 12.75 -8.07 19.96
C TYR A 449 13.97 -7.68 19.08
N TRP A 450 15.19 -7.85 19.57
CA TRP A 450 16.42 -7.44 18.87
C TRP A 450 16.63 -8.17 17.53
N GLY A 451 16.08 -9.36 17.37
CA GLY A 451 16.17 -10.17 16.14
C GLY A 451 15.46 -9.57 14.94
N ASP A 452 14.48 -8.69 15.17
CA ASP A 452 13.70 -8.00 14.13
C ASP A 452 14.50 -6.86 13.46
N MET A 453 15.62 -6.46 14.07
CA MET A 453 16.45 -5.36 13.56
C MET A 453 17.50 -5.87 12.58
N TRP A 454 17.75 -5.07 11.54
CA TRP A 454 18.70 -5.40 10.48
C TRP A 454 20.12 -4.94 10.83
N PHE A 455 21.02 -5.86 11.08
CA PHE A 455 22.44 -5.62 11.27
C PHE A 455 23.25 -6.87 10.95
N ARG A 456 24.45 -6.71 10.46
CA ARG A 456 25.29 -7.75 9.85
C ARG A 456 25.40 -9.05 10.66
N GLU A 457 25.47 -8.98 11.97
CA GLU A 457 25.69 -10.13 12.87
C GLU A 457 24.38 -10.76 13.37
N ASN A 458 23.22 -10.31 12.89
CA ASN A 458 21.95 -10.86 13.32
C ASN A 458 21.83 -12.33 12.92
N LYS A 459 21.96 -13.23 13.91
CA LYS A 459 21.93 -14.67 13.67
C LYS A 459 20.52 -15.20 13.42
N GLU A 460 19.50 -14.46 13.87
CA GLU A 460 18.11 -14.88 13.70
C GLU A 460 17.71 -14.82 12.22
N TYR A 461 18.20 -13.83 11.47
CA TYR A 461 18.03 -13.74 10.02
C TYR A 461 18.37 -15.06 9.29
N PHE A 462 19.49 -15.70 9.65
CA PHE A 462 19.97 -16.91 8.99
C PHE A 462 19.17 -18.19 9.37
N ARG A 463 18.15 -18.08 10.20
CA ARG A 463 17.21 -19.17 10.46
C ARG A 463 16.15 -19.27 9.37
N ALA A 464 15.70 -18.16 8.86
CA ALA A 464 14.73 -18.08 7.76
C ALA A 464 15.40 -18.04 6.38
N ASN A 465 16.66 -17.56 6.29
CA ASN A 465 17.39 -17.34 5.06
C ASN A 465 18.64 -18.21 4.98
N THR A 466 18.87 -18.83 3.81
CA THR A 466 20.02 -19.74 3.59
C THR A 466 21.21 -19.03 2.95
N GLU A 467 21.19 -17.72 2.78
CA GLU A 467 22.19 -16.93 2.12
C GLU A 467 23.44 -16.73 2.98
N GLU A 468 24.62 -16.56 2.35
CA GLU A 468 25.89 -16.37 3.08
C GLU A 468 25.99 -14.98 3.74
N SER A 469 25.19 -14.01 3.31
CA SER A 469 25.21 -12.63 3.80
C SER A 469 23.78 -12.08 3.95
N MET A 470 23.60 -11.24 4.97
CA MET A 470 22.33 -10.58 5.20
C MET A 470 21.97 -9.65 4.03
N GLY A 471 20.73 -9.76 3.57
CA GLY A 471 20.14 -8.92 2.54
C GLY A 471 18.62 -8.89 2.61
N PHE A 472 18.01 -7.96 1.90
CA PHE A 472 16.58 -7.83 1.77
C PHE A 472 16.25 -7.70 0.27
N SER A 473 15.63 -8.72 -0.29
CA SER A 473 15.39 -8.86 -1.73
C SER A 473 14.08 -9.61 -1.98
N SER A 474 13.70 -9.78 -3.24
CA SER A 474 12.51 -10.55 -3.60
C SER A 474 12.60 -12.06 -3.28
N PHE A 475 13.77 -12.55 -2.88
CA PHE A 475 14.03 -13.97 -2.59
C PHE A 475 14.27 -14.26 -1.10
N THR A 476 14.33 -13.24 -0.27
CA THR A 476 14.54 -13.36 1.18
C THR A 476 13.23 -13.43 1.95
N TYR A 477 13.32 -13.74 3.25
CA TYR A 477 12.24 -13.66 4.22
C TYR A 477 12.67 -12.74 5.37
N PRO A 478 11.99 -11.58 5.54
CA PRO A 478 10.95 -11.03 4.67
C PRO A 478 11.51 -10.69 3.27
N ASN A 479 10.63 -10.30 2.35
CA ASN A 479 11.03 -10.03 0.96
C ASN A 479 10.59 -8.63 0.51
N THR A 480 11.23 -8.13 -0.57
CA THR A 480 10.96 -6.79 -1.10
C THR A 480 9.80 -6.71 -2.08
N LYS A 481 8.90 -7.68 -2.11
CA LYS A 481 7.72 -7.61 -2.96
C LYS A 481 6.73 -6.59 -2.42
N SER A 482 5.90 -6.06 -3.31
CA SER A 482 4.74 -5.25 -2.92
C SER A 482 3.69 -6.10 -2.18
N ASN A 483 2.72 -5.46 -1.54
CA ASN A 483 1.58 -6.13 -0.92
C ASN A 483 0.74 -6.94 -1.92
N SER A 484 0.74 -6.56 -3.19
CA SER A 484 0.12 -7.34 -4.28
C SER A 484 0.94 -8.57 -4.71
N GLY A 485 2.15 -8.74 -4.16
CA GLY A 485 3.10 -9.80 -4.51
C GLY A 485 3.98 -9.50 -5.72
N ALA A 486 3.91 -8.28 -6.27
CA ALA A 486 4.73 -7.85 -7.39
C ALA A 486 6.20 -7.69 -6.98
N ASN A 487 7.12 -8.06 -7.87
CA ASN A 487 8.54 -7.84 -7.64
C ASN A 487 8.87 -6.34 -7.75
N SER A 488 9.37 -5.76 -6.67
CA SER A 488 9.78 -4.35 -6.66
C SER A 488 11.10 -4.08 -7.39
N GLY A 489 11.87 -5.14 -7.65
CA GLY A 489 13.25 -5.02 -8.13
C GLY A 489 14.24 -4.52 -7.08
N ILE A 490 13.79 -4.19 -5.88
CA ILE A 490 14.62 -3.68 -4.79
C ILE A 490 15.49 -4.79 -4.23
N ASN A 491 16.78 -4.49 -4.09
CA ASN A 491 17.74 -5.36 -3.43
C ASN A 491 18.63 -4.51 -2.51
N ILE A 492 18.56 -4.79 -1.22
CA ILE A 492 19.39 -4.22 -0.16
C ILE A 492 20.38 -5.27 0.28
N SER A 493 21.66 -4.94 0.22
CA SER A 493 22.75 -5.87 0.55
C SER A 493 23.87 -5.16 1.31
N ASN A 494 24.90 -5.92 1.72
CA ASN A 494 26.05 -5.38 2.41
C ASN A 494 25.70 -4.50 3.62
N ILE A 495 24.65 -4.88 4.36
CA ILE A 495 24.26 -4.21 5.60
C ILE A 495 25.43 -4.27 6.58
N SER A 496 25.80 -3.11 7.16
CA SER A 496 26.93 -2.97 8.07
C SER A 496 26.65 -3.55 9.45
N HIS A 497 27.67 -3.60 10.30
CA HIS A 497 27.53 -3.81 11.75
C HIS A 497 26.57 -2.76 12.34
N ALA A 498 25.89 -3.13 13.43
CA ALA A 498 25.13 -2.16 14.21
C ALA A 498 26.05 -1.02 14.68
N GLY A 499 25.51 0.20 14.73
CA GLY A 499 26.26 1.37 15.15
C GLY A 499 25.48 2.68 14.96
N THR A 500 26.03 3.77 15.48
CA THR A 500 25.45 5.11 15.29
C THR A 500 25.45 5.56 13.82
N THR A 501 26.28 4.95 12.99
CA THR A 501 26.29 5.14 11.53
C THR A 501 26.27 3.78 10.88
N MET A 502 25.22 3.51 10.14
CA MET A 502 25.08 2.26 9.40
C MET A 502 25.06 2.50 7.88
N LYS A 503 25.42 1.46 7.15
CA LYS A 503 25.52 1.48 5.68
C LYS A 503 24.91 0.25 5.10
N PHE A 504 24.34 0.40 3.88
CA PHE A 504 23.91 -0.70 3.04
C PHE A 504 24.09 -0.31 1.56
N ASP A 505 24.10 -1.29 0.69
CA ASP A 505 24.10 -1.08 -0.75
C ASP A 505 22.68 -1.33 -1.29
N PHE A 506 22.14 -0.34 -2.01
CA PHE A 506 20.91 -0.46 -2.77
C PHE A 506 21.24 -0.78 -4.22
N SER A 507 20.57 -1.77 -4.78
CA SER A 507 20.64 -2.14 -6.20
C SER A 507 19.28 -2.59 -6.71
N SER A 508 19.13 -2.65 -8.03
CA SER A 508 17.98 -3.25 -8.68
C SER A 508 18.30 -4.67 -9.15
N SER A 509 17.34 -5.59 -9.04
CA SER A 509 17.44 -6.93 -9.62
C SER A 509 17.18 -6.95 -11.13
N TYR A 510 16.74 -5.82 -11.69
CA TYR A 510 16.56 -5.62 -13.13
C TYR A 510 17.68 -4.74 -13.70
N ASP A 511 17.98 -4.91 -14.99
CA ASP A 511 18.80 -3.97 -15.72
C ASP A 511 17.93 -2.74 -16.07
N VAL A 512 18.08 -1.66 -15.31
CA VAL A 512 17.20 -0.49 -15.39
C VAL A 512 17.98 0.74 -15.81
N ALA A 513 17.53 1.37 -16.89
CA ALA A 513 17.95 2.72 -17.27
C ALA A 513 16.91 3.74 -16.76
N TYR A 514 17.38 4.77 -16.06
CA TYR A 514 16.51 5.80 -15.47
C TYR A 514 16.60 7.12 -16.19
N LEU A 515 15.47 7.80 -16.31
CA LEU A 515 15.40 9.21 -16.68
C LEU A 515 15.81 10.06 -15.47
N THR A 516 16.91 10.82 -15.59
CA THR A 516 17.49 11.56 -14.45
C THR A 516 16.72 12.80 -14.03
N ASP A 517 15.98 13.42 -14.95
CA ASP A 517 15.16 14.61 -14.67
C ASP A 517 13.77 14.20 -14.17
N LYS A 518 13.48 14.52 -12.90
CA LYS A 518 12.22 14.14 -12.24
C LYS A 518 10.96 14.80 -12.81
N ASN A 519 11.14 15.89 -13.55
CA ASN A 519 10.04 16.65 -14.14
C ASN A 519 9.72 16.21 -15.57
N LYS A 520 10.36 15.14 -16.03
CA LYS A 520 10.19 14.60 -17.36
C LYS A 520 9.63 13.18 -17.31
N SER A 521 8.89 12.81 -18.36
CA SER A 521 8.35 11.47 -18.56
C SER A 521 8.63 10.99 -19.97
N ILE A 522 8.90 9.71 -20.13
CA ILE A 522 9.02 9.04 -21.41
C ILE A 522 7.61 8.83 -21.97
N LEU A 523 7.43 9.10 -23.27
CA LEU A 523 6.19 8.80 -23.97
C LEU A 523 6.30 7.53 -24.80
N PHE A 524 7.34 7.42 -25.65
CA PHE A 524 7.59 6.27 -26.52
C PHE A 524 9.03 6.32 -27.11
N GLN A 525 9.39 5.30 -27.89
CA GLN A 525 10.60 5.31 -28.74
C GLN A 525 10.24 5.30 -30.21
N TRP A 526 11.06 5.99 -31.00
CA TRP A 526 10.98 6.03 -32.47
C TRP A 526 12.31 6.50 -33.04
N ASP A 527 12.69 6.04 -34.21
CA ASP A 527 13.83 6.57 -34.96
C ASP A 527 13.47 7.99 -35.46
N ILE A 528 13.81 9.00 -34.69
CA ILE A 528 13.42 10.40 -34.93
C ILE A 528 14.35 11.03 -35.98
N ASP A 529 15.65 10.73 -35.95
CA ASP A 529 16.64 11.35 -36.83
C ASP A 529 16.99 10.51 -38.06
N GLY A 530 16.42 9.33 -38.17
CA GLY A 530 16.55 8.47 -39.37
C GLY A 530 17.88 7.72 -39.47
N ASP A 531 18.59 7.55 -38.36
CA ASP A 531 19.88 6.83 -38.31
C ASP A 531 19.75 5.30 -38.18
N GLY A 532 18.55 4.82 -37.90
CA GLY A 532 18.19 3.40 -37.75
C GLY A 532 18.17 2.90 -36.31
N ASP A 533 18.61 3.69 -35.34
CA ASP A 533 18.48 3.39 -33.92
C ASP A 533 17.21 4.06 -33.33
N LEU A 534 16.67 3.52 -32.23
CA LEU A 534 15.46 4.05 -31.60
C LEU A 534 15.77 5.13 -30.58
N ASP A 535 15.28 6.34 -30.81
CA ASP A 535 15.34 7.47 -29.90
C ASP A 535 14.19 7.43 -28.89
N PHE A 536 14.40 8.03 -27.73
CA PHE A 536 13.34 8.34 -26.79
C PHE A 536 12.65 9.66 -27.11
N VAL A 537 11.33 9.66 -27.03
CA VAL A 537 10.51 10.88 -27.07
C VAL A 537 9.80 11.01 -25.74
N GLY A 538 9.82 12.21 -25.17
CA GLY A 538 9.20 12.43 -23.85
C GLY A 538 8.66 13.83 -23.65
N GLU A 539 8.02 14.01 -22.49
CA GLU A 539 7.38 15.25 -22.09
C GLU A 539 7.87 15.75 -20.73
N GLY A 540 7.55 17.01 -20.42
CA GLY A 540 7.85 17.73 -19.20
C GLY A 540 7.54 19.20 -19.40
N ASP A 541 8.38 20.10 -18.91
CA ASP A 541 8.30 21.54 -19.27
C ASP A 541 8.43 21.78 -20.77
N SER A 542 9.00 20.80 -21.48
CA SER A 542 9.15 20.77 -22.93
C SER A 542 9.00 19.34 -23.43
N LEU A 543 8.54 19.16 -24.68
CA LEU A 543 8.77 17.90 -25.38
C LEU A 543 10.26 17.79 -25.70
N TRP A 544 10.79 16.60 -25.58
CA TRP A 544 12.20 16.30 -25.80
C TRP A 544 12.38 14.99 -26.56
N TRP A 545 13.52 14.83 -27.18
CA TRP A 545 13.98 13.58 -27.79
C TRP A 545 15.47 13.36 -27.53
N GLY A 546 15.96 12.14 -27.67
CA GLY A 546 17.36 11.81 -27.55
C GLY A 546 17.64 10.32 -27.62
N ASP A 547 18.86 9.99 -28.05
CA ASP A 547 19.35 8.60 -28.24
C ASP A 547 19.50 7.86 -26.89
N ASP A 548 19.69 8.61 -25.80
CA ASP A 548 19.80 8.07 -24.44
C ASP A 548 18.98 8.92 -23.47
N LEU A 549 18.52 8.33 -22.36
CA LEU A 549 17.71 8.99 -21.34
C LEU A 549 18.42 10.17 -20.62
N ASN A 550 19.73 10.28 -20.79
CA ASN A 550 20.55 11.31 -20.17
C ASN A 550 21.10 12.34 -21.15
N ASP A 551 20.95 12.12 -22.46
CA ASP A 551 21.35 13.06 -23.53
C ASP A 551 20.12 13.45 -24.35
N ILE A 552 19.39 14.42 -23.87
CA ILE A 552 18.07 14.80 -24.36
C ILE A 552 18.06 16.22 -24.93
N ASN A 553 17.37 16.41 -26.05
CA ASN A 553 17.20 17.65 -26.77
C ASN A 553 15.74 18.15 -26.67
N ALA A 554 15.53 19.30 -26.03
CA ALA A 554 14.21 19.92 -25.99
C ALA A 554 13.90 20.58 -27.35
N PHE A 555 12.72 20.30 -27.92
CA PHE A 555 12.35 20.88 -29.22
C PHE A 555 11.06 21.69 -29.17
N TYR A 556 10.21 21.51 -28.15
CA TYR A 556 8.93 22.18 -28.07
C TYR A 556 8.60 22.51 -26.61
N LYS A 557 8.32 23.81 -26.34
CA LYS A 557 7.90 24.22 -24.99
C LYS A 557 6.45 23.87 -24.75
N ASN A 558 6.15 23.10 -23.71
CA ASN A 558 4.79 22.75 -23.36
C ASN A 558 4.06 23.97 -22.73
N GLU A 559 3.11 24.56 -23.47
CA GLU A 559 2.30 25.70 -23.01
C GLU A 559 0.81 25.34 -22.94
N GLY A 560 0.44 24.08 -22.91
CA GLY A 560 -0.94 23.59 -22.89
C GLY A 560 -1.19 22.57 -21.80
N GLU A 561 -2.46 22.32 -21.54
CA GLU A 561 -2.95 21.18 -20.77
C GLU A 561 -3.34 20.04 -21.75
N ASP A 562 -3.41 18.80 -21.28
CA ASP A 562 -3.85 17.62 -22.06
C ASP A 562 -3.10 17.42 -23.41
N LEU A 563 -1.77 17.37 -23.32
CA LEU A 563 -0.91 17.16 -24.48
C LEU A 563 -0.93 15.71 -24.97
N GLN A 564 -1.16 15.50 -26.25
CA GLN A 564 -1.06 14.20 -26.93
C GLN A 564 -0.13 14.29 -28.12
N VAL A 565 0.75 13.29 -28.29
CA VAL A 565 1.75 13.26 -29.36
C VAL A 565 1.65 11.92 -30.10
N CYS A 566 1.79 11.94 -31.41
CA CYS A 566 2.04 10.73 -32.18
C CYS A 566 3.02 11.00 -33.33
N VAL A 567 3.70 9.94 -33.74
CA VAL A 567 4.51 9.96 -34.96
C VAL A 567 3.60 9.98 -36.20
N VAL A 568 4.00 10.68 -37.23
CA VAL A 568 3.27 10.72 -38.48
C VAL A 568 3.65 9.50 -39.34
N GLN A 569 2.65 8.72 -39.68
CA GLN A 569 2.86 7.52 -40.48
C GLN A 569 3.40 7.84 -41.89
N ASN A 570 4.38 7.07 -42.34
CA ASN A 570 5.04 7.17 -43.64
C ASN A 570 5.77 8.50 -43.92
N ALA A 571 5.98 9.33 -42.91
CA ALA A 571 6.72 10.58 -43.09
C ALA A 571 8.22 10.33 -43.29
N ASN A 572 8.77 11.01 -44.30
CA ASN A 572 10.21 11.02 -44.55
C ASN A 572 10.62 12.43 -45.08
N PRO A 573 11.28 13.24 -44.27
CA PRO A 573 11.81 13.00 -42.89
C PRO A 573 10.74 12.77 -41.86
N THR A 574 11.12 12.24 -40.72
CA THR A 574 10.20 11.96 -39.59
C THR A 574 9.39 13.20 -39.17
N ALA A 575 8.11 13.03 -38.97
CA ALA A 575 7.21 14.09 -38.54
C ALA A 575 6.41 13.66 -37.28
N LEU A 576 6.04 14.63 -36.48
CA LEU A 576 5.20 14.44 -35.28
C LEU A 576 3.95 15.30 -35.38
N SER A 577 2.83 14.78 -34.93
CA SER A 577 1.61 15.55 -34.69
C SER A 577 1.36 15.70 -33.20
N ILE A 578 1.03 16.92 -32.77
CA ILE A 578 0.71 17.29 -31.41
C ILE A 578 -0.74 17.79 -31.37
N VAL A 579 -1.52 17.27 -30.42
CA VAL A 579 -2.84 17.78 -30.09
C VAL A 579 -2.83 18.23 -28.64
N LYS A 580 -3.25 19.47 -28.38
CA LYS A 580 -3.23 20.05 -27.02
C LYS A 580 -4.42 20.95 -26.76
N SER A 581 -4.78 21.13 -25.50
CA SER A 581 -5.74 22.17 -25.09
C SER A 581 -5.03 23.47 -24.75
N VAL A 582 -5.58 24.59 -25.21
CA VAL A 582 -5.08 25.94 -24.93
C VAL A 582 -6.26 26.86 -24.65
N GLU A 583 -6.39 27.40 -23.44
CA GLU A 583 -7.43 28.35 -23.03
C GLU A 583 -8.85 27.95 -23.45
N SER A 584 -9.25 26.71 -23.22
CA SER A 584 -10.56 26.12 -23.58
C SER A 584 -10.79 25.87 -25.08
N ASN A 585 -9.75 25.93 -25.91
CA ASN A 585 -9.76 25.48 -27.29
C ASN A 585 -8.74 24.37 -27.50
N TRP A 586 -8.95 23.56 -28.52
CA TRP A 586 -7.96 22.54 -28.90
C TRP A 586 -7.19 23.01 -30.13
N MET A 587 -5.94 22.57 -30.20
CA MET A 587 -5.03 22.90 -31.32
C MET A 587 -4.32 21.63 -31.79
N VAL A 588 -4.28 21.46 -33.09
CA VAL A 588 -3.45 20.47 -33.78
C VAL A 588 -2.22 21.16 -34.33
N GLU A 589 -1.06 20.61 -34.09
CA GLU A 589 0.21 21.14 -34.60
C GLU A 589 0.97 20.03 -35.32
N TRP A 590 1.64 20.39 -36.42
CA TRP A 590 2.45 19.50 -37.23
C TRP A 590 3.90 19.92 -37.21
N PHE A 591 4.81 18.99 -36.93
CA PHE A 591 6.24 19.20 -36.86
C PHE A 591 6.95 18.23 -37.81
N GLU A 592 8.03 18.64 -38.46
CA GLU A 592 8.94 17.82 -39.21
C GLU A 592 10.37 17.92 -38.67
N PHE A 593 11.10 16.82 -38.75
CA PHE A 593 12.49 16.74 -38.33
C PHE A 593 13.39 17.32 -39.43
N ASP A 594 14.24 18.26 -39.06
CA ASP A 594 15.25 18.85 -39.93
C ASP A 594 16.60 18.14 -39.72
N LEU A 595 17.01 17.35 -40.69
CA LEU A 595 18.23 16.54 -40.61
C LEU A 595 19.52 17.39 -40.52
N ASP A 596 19.52 18.60 -41.10
CA ASP A 596 20.68 19.52 -41.04
C ASP A 596 20.80 20.21 -39.69
N LEU A 597 19.67 20.62 -39.10
CA LEU A 597 19.60 21.28 -37.80
C LEU A 597 19.49 20.32 -36.61
N LYS A 598 19.27 19.04 -36.87
CA LYS A 598 18.96 18.02 -35.85
C LYS A 598 17.89 18.48 -34.88
N SER A 599 16.80 19.05 -35.39
CA SER A 599 15.70 19.59 -34.59
C SER A 599 14.36 19.46 -35.28
N LEU A 600 13.29 19.34 -34.47
CA LEU A 600 11.91 19.37 -34.95
C LEU A 600 11.43 20.82 -35.14
N SER A 601 10.86 21.13 -36.32
CA SER A 601 10.35 22.46 -36.66
C SER A 601 8.87 22.41 -37.02
N LYS A 602 8.08 23.36 -36.42
CA LYS A 602 6.64 23.45 -36.71
C LYS A 602 6.39 23.89 -38.16
N LYS A 603 5.59 23.12 -38.89
CA LYS A 603 5.19 23.42 -40.29
C LYS A 603 3.84 24.16 -40.35
N TRP A 604 2.87 23.71 -39.57
CA TRP A 604 1.55 24.34 -39.47
C TRP A 604 0.87 24.05 -38.16
N ASP A 605 -0.18 24.81 -37.87
CA ASP A 605 -1.08 24.60 -36.75
C ASP A 605 -2.54 24.91 -37.16
N LYS A 606 -3.50 24.27 -36.47
CA LYS A 606 -4.93 24.43 -36.70
C LYS A 606 -5.69 24.40 -35.39
N SER A 607 -6.49 25.45 -35.14
CA SER A 607 -7.39 25.50 -34.00
C SER A 607 -8.66 24.70 -34.27
N ILE A 608 -9.09 23.90 -33.28
CA ILE A 608 -10.34 23.17 -33.30
C ILE A 608 -11.31 23.87 -32.34
N PRO A 609 -12.44 24.39 -32.84
CA PRO A 609 -13.37 25.15 -32.02
C PRO A 609 -14.30 24.21 -31.23
N THR A 610 -13.75 23.54 -30.21
CA THR A 610 -14.52 22.67 -29.32
C THR A 610 -14.09 22.86 -27.88
N THR A 611 -15.01 22.66 -26.93
CA THR A 611 -14.76 22.60 -25.47
C THR A 611 -14.79 21.17 -24.93
N ASN A 612 -15.07 20.17 -25.79
CA ASN A 612 -15.03 18.77 -25.37
C ASN A 612 -13.57 18.28 -25.28
N SER A 613 -13.36 17.15 -24.63
CA SER A 613 -12.08 16.48 -24.66
C SER A 613 -11.82 15.93 -26.07
N VAL A 614 -10.65 16.25 -26.64
CA VAL A 614 -10.24 15.78 -27.96
C VAL A 614 -9.21 14.68 -27.80
N LYS A 615 -9.38 13.58 -28.53
CA LYS A 615 -8.43 12.45 -28.56
C LYS A 615 -7.74 12.43 -29.91
N LEU A 616 -6.41 12.40 -29.92
CA LEU A 616 -5.60 12.17 -31.11
C LEU A 616 -5.63 10.69 -31.46
N LEU A 617 -6.09 10.35 -32.64
CA LEU A 617 -6.18 8.97 -33.10
C LEU A 617 -4.97 8.59 -33.96
N LYS A 618 -4.65 9.40 -35.01
CA LYS A 618 -3.61 9.07 -35.99
C LYS A 618 -3.18 10.30 -36.78
N ALA A 619 -1.95 10.27 -37.31
CA ALA A 619 -1.47 11.24 -38.30
C ALA A 619 -0.81 10.53 -39.48
N LYS A 620 -1.04 11.03 -40.69
CA LYS A 620 -0.49 10.49 -41.94
C LYS A 620 0.18 11.58 -42.77
N ASP A 621 1.30 11.26 -43.43
CA ASP A 621 2.02 12.16 -44.32
C ASP A 621 1.27 12.38 -45.66
N ASP A 622 0.61 11.34 -46.18
CA ASP A 622 -0.27 11.46 -47.36
C ASP A 622 -1.34 12.50 -47.11
N GLU A 623 -1.23 13.70 -47.74
CA GLU A 623 -2.11 14.86 -47.57
C GLU A 623 -1.95 15.61 -46.22
N GLU A 624 -0.94 15.35 -45.38
CA GLU A 624 -0.71 15.98 -44.07
C GLU A 624 -1.96 15.94 -43.19
N ILE A 625 -2.54 14.75 -42.94
CA ILE A 625 -3.80 14.58 -42.23
C ILE A 625 -3.56 14.16 -40.79
N VAL A 626 -4.27 14.78 -39.86
CA VAL A 626 -4.42 14.38 -38.46
C VAL A 626 -5.86 13.98 -38.18
N ILE A 627 -6.06 12.78 -37.67
CA ILE A 627 -7.40 12.29 -37.31
C ILE A 627 -7.59 12.41 -35.83
N ILE A 628 -8.68 13.02 -35.44
CA ILE A 628 -9.06 13.30 -34.05
C ILE A 628 -10.49 12.85 -33.76
N GLN A 629 -10.76 12.55 -32.50
CA GLN A 629 -12.09 12.33 -31.97
C GLN A 629 -12.46 13.50 -31.03
N ASP A 630 -13.64 14.08 -31.23
CA ASP A 630 -14.25 15.12 -30.40
C ASP A 630 -15.61 14.63 -29.89
N GLY A 631 -15.67 14.13 -28.67
CA GLY A 631 -16.83 13.42 -28.16
C GLY A 631 -17.16 12.19 -29.02
N ASP A 632 -18.37 12.16 -29.58
CA ASP A 632 -18.84 11.08 -30.46
C ASP A 632 -18.56 11.35 -31.95
N SER A 633 -17.84 12.42 -32.28
CA SER A 633 -17.60 12.85 -33.66
C SER A 633 -16.13 12.70 -34.04
N PHE A 634 -15.87 12.36 -35.32
CA PHE A 634 -14.52 12.18 -35.84
C PHE A 634 -14.24 13.21 -36.91
N PHE A 635 -13.01 13.73 -36.90
CA PHE A 635 -12.60 14.77 -37.82
C PHE A 635 -11.23 14.47 -38.43
N SER A 636 -11.12 14.79 -39.71
CA SER A 636 -9.85 14.92 -40.41
C SER A 636 -9.43 16.37 -40.39
N VAL A 637 -8.25 16.65 -39.83
CA VAL A 637 -7.68 17.99 -39.72
C VAL A 637 -6.48 18.11 -40.62
N GLN A 638 -6.50 19.10 -41.49
CA GLN A 638 -5.41 19.45 -42.38
C GLN A 638 -5.10 20.93 -42.19
N LYS A 639 -3.95 21.40 -42.71
CA LYS A 639 -3.53 22.80 -42.65
C LYS A 639 -4.64 23.77 -43.00
N ASP A 640 -5.36 23.54 -44.08
CA ASP A 640 -6.35 24.47 -44.60
C ASP A 640 -7.80 24.07 -44.29
N ASN A 641 -8.07 22.83 -43.87
CA ASN A 641 -9.43 22.28 -43.72
C ASN A 641 -9.62 21.45 -42.46
N ILE A 642 -10.87 21.41 -41.98
CA ILE A 642 -11.37 20.44 -41.00
C ILE A 642 -12.61 19.83 -41.59
N SER A 643 -12.65 18.53 -41.79
CA SER A 643 -13.81 17.81 -42.33
C SER A 643 -14.26 16.71 -41.41
N SER A 644 -15.58 16.59 -41.25
CA SER A 644 -16.14 15.47 -40.48
C SER A 644 -16.00 14.17 -41.20
N ILE A 645 -15.73 13.11 -40.44
CA ILE A 645 -15.68 11.74 -40.95
C ILE A 645 -16.98 11.08 -40.52
N GLU A 646 -17.78 10.58 -41.52
CA GLU A 646 -19.01 9.85 -41.20
C GLU A 646 -18.68 8.46 -40.65
N VAL A 647 -19.08 8.20 -39.42
CA VAL A 647 -19.01 6.91 -38.75
C VAL A 647 -20.41 6.49 -38.38
N THR A 648 -20.74 5.21 -38.50
CA THR A 648 -22.04 4.69 -38.03
C THR A 648 -22.17 4.90 -36.52
N PRO A 649 -23.22 5.52 -35.98
CA PRO A 649 -23.30 6.05 -34.62
C PRO A 649 -23.19 5.02 -33.48
N GLU A 650 -23.14 3.73 -33.80
CA GLU A 650 -23.20 2.65 -32.82
C GLU A 650 -21.81 2.04 -32.52
N LEU A 651 -20.75 2.56 -33.18
CA LEU A 651 -19.45 1.89 -33.16
C LEU A 651 -18.32 2.92 -33.07
N PHE A 652 -17.47 2.82 -32.07
CA PHE A 652 -16.30 3.67 -31.88
C PHE A 652 -15.05 3.03 -32.50
N PRO A 653 -14.37 3.65 -33.48
CA PRO A 653 -13.18 3.06 -34.08
C PRO A 653 -12.00 3.10 -33.10
N ILE A 654 -11.26 2.00 -33.01
CA ILE A 654 -10.00 1.94 -32.27
C ILE A 654 -8.90 2.62 -33.08
N SER A 655 -8.96 2.49 -34.39
CA SER A 655 -8.03 3.10 -35.34
C SER A 655 -8.74 3.38 -36.66
N ILE A 656 -8.18 4.34 -37.42
CA ILE A 656 -8.64 4.69 -38.74
C ILE A 656 -7.50 4.53 -39.74
N ASP A 657 -7.61 3.56 -40.64
CA ASP A 657 -7.00 3.64 -41.94
C ASP A 657 -8.09 4.04 -42.94
N TYR A 658 -7.81 4.93 -43.91
CA TYR A 658 -8.81 5.53 -44.83
C TYR A 658 -9.79 4.56 -45.47
N GLU A 659 -9.47 3.30 -45.48
CA GLU A 659 -10.28 2.24 -46.07
C GLU A 659 -10.77 1.19 -45.03
N LYS A 660 -10.38 1.26 -43.72
CA LYS A 660 -10.58 0.16 -42.80
C LYS A 660 -10.73 0.66 -41.36
N TRP A 661 -11.83 0.23 -40.72
CA TRP A 661 -12.19 0.57 -39.35
C TRP A 661 -12.11 -0.65 -38.44
N ILE A 662 -11.57 -0.51 -37.24
CA ILE A 662 -11.67 -1.50 -36.16
C ILE A 662 -12.58 -0.94 -35.10
N TYR A 663 -13.63 -1.64 -34.75
CA TYR A 663 -14.70 -1.17 -33.86
C TYR A 663 -14.80 -2.02 -32.60
N PRO A 664 -15.09 -1.44 -31.42
CA PRO A 664 -15.13 -2.19 -30.18
C PRO A 664 -16.32 -3.14 -29.97
N PHE A 665 -17.46 -2.96 -30.65
CA PHE A 665 -18.69 -3.73 -30.42
C PHE A 665 -19.07 -4.72 -31.50
N SER A 666 -18.74 -4.46 -32.73
CA SER A 666 -18.72 -5.45 -33.76
C SER A 666 -17.44 -5.26 -34.49
N LEU A 667 -16.49 -6.12 -34.26
CA LEU A 667 -15.22 -6.06 -34.92
C LEU A 667 -15.44 -6.45 -36.37
N HIS A 668 -15.60 -5.44 -37.19
CA HIS A 668 -15.37 -5.56 -38.61
C HIS A 668 -13.86 -5.39 -38.82
N LEU A 669 -13.12 -6.48 -38.79
CA LEU A 669 -11.84 -6.49 -39.47
C LEU A 669 -12.15 -6.45 -40.95
N SER A 670 -12.29 -5.25 -41.49
CA SER A 670 -12.54 -5.09 -42.91
C SER A 670 -11.23 -5.19 -43.70
N TYR A 671 -10.52 -6.28 -43.56
CA TYR A 671 -9.69 -6.81 -44.62
C TYR A 671 -10.58 -7.65 -45.51
N GLU A 672 -10.39 -7.58 -46.83
CA GLU A 672 -11.15 -8.36 -47.78
C GLU A 672 -11.12 -9.89 -47.53
N LYS A 673 -10.44 -10.34 -46.48
CA LYS A 673 -10.16 -11.73 -46.16
C LYS A 673 -10.63 -12.19 -44.76
N PHE A 674 -11.10 -11.30 -43.86
CA PHE A 674 -11.51 -11.70 -42.53
C PHE A 674 -13.02 -11.65 -42.29
N PRO A 675 -13.59 -12.66 -41.63
CA PRO A 675 -15.01 -12.62 -41.25
C PRO A 675 -15.31 -11.49 -40.27
N VAL A 676 -16.54 -11.01 -40.31
CA VAL A 676 -17.10 -10.10 -39.29
C VAL A 676 -17.12 -10.79 -37.97
N ILE A 677 -16.40 -10.28 -36.99
CA ILE A 677 -16.45 -10.79 -35.62
C ILE A 677 -17.52 -10.00 -34.86
N THR A 678 -18.63 -10.65 -34.50
CA THR A 678 -19.64 -10.09 -33.61
C THR A 678 -19.36 -10.59 -32.20
N ILE A 679 -18.83 -9.73 -31.34
CA ILE A 679 -18.72 -9.99 -29.92
C ILE A 679 -20.09 -9.74 -29.33
N GLY A 680 -20.81 -10.78 -28.95
CA GLY A 680 -22.20 -10.86 -28.58
C GLY A 680 -22.90 -9.62 -27.99
N LYS A 681 -24.20 -9.58 -27.90
CA LYS A 681 -25.07 -8.51 -27.39
C LYS A 681 -24.93 -8.24 -25.88
N THR A 682 -23.76 -8.28 -25.30
CA THR A 682 -23.54 -7.81 -23.94
C THR A 682 -23.24 -6.31 -23.99
N GLU A 683 -23.95 -5.55 -23.19
CA GLU A 683 -23.75 -4.10 -22.98
C GLU A 683 -22.44 -3.80 -22.23
N ALA A 684 -21.40 -4.61 -22.38
CA ALA A 684 -20.09 -4.37 -21.80
C ALA A 684 -19.37 -3.31 -22.61
N HIS A 685 -18.98 -2.22 -21.96
CA HIS A 685 -18.10 -1.21 -22.54
C HIS A 685 -16.67 -1.75 -22.47
N PHE A 686 -16.02 -1.93 -23.61
CA PHE A 686 -14.62 -2.28 -23.68
C PHE A 686 -13.81 -1.02 -23.99
N ASP A 687 -13.03 -0.57 -23.02
CA ASP A 687 -12.31 0.71 -23.16
C ASP A 687 -10.96 0.56 -23.86
N ASN A 688 -10.34 -0.61 -23.82
CA ASN A 688 -9.01 -0.85 -24.37
C ASN A 688 -9.03 -2.12 -25.24
N ILE A 689 -8.77 -1.95 -26.53
CA ILE A 689 -8.72 -3.05 -27.48
C ILE A 689 -7.36 -3.04 -28.17
N SER A 690 -6.75 -4.20 -28.29
CA SER A 690 -5.50 -4.43 -29.00
C SER A 690 -5.59 -5.72 -29.83
N LEU A 691 -4.67 -5.89 -30.75
CA LEU A 691 -4.50 -7.10 -31.55
C LEU A 691 -3.20 -7.79 -31.16
N VAL A 692 -3.19 -9.10 -31.19
CA VAL A 692 -2.02 -9.93 -30.91
C VAL A 692 -2.05 -11.17 -31.78
N ASP A 693 -0.89 -11.68 -32.16
CA ASP A 693 -0.71 -13.02 -32.69
C ASP A 693 -0.01 -13.87 -31.63
N LEU A 694 -0.79 -14.48 -30.75
CA LEU A 694 -0.29 -15.14 -29.53
C LEU A 694 0.70 -16.28 -29.81
N ASN A 695 0.62 -16.91 -30.96
CA ASN A 695 1.31 -18.17 -31.25
C ASN A 695 2.19 -18.11 -32.51
N ASP A 696 2.41 -16.93 -33.09
CA ASP A 696 3.03 -16.74 -34.40
C ASP A 696 2.34 -17.58 -35.52
N ALA A 697 1.03 -17.77 -35.36
CA ALA A 697 0.21 -18.54 -36.31
C ALA A 697 -0.24 -17.69 -37.50
N LYS A 698 0.12 -16.40 -37.51
CA LYS A 698 -0.31 -15.37 -38.48
C LYS A 698 -1.84 -15.18 -38.55
N LEU A 699 -2.53 -15.55 -37.48
CA LEU A 699 -3.95 -15.36 -37.25
C LEU A 699 -4.13 -14.54 -35.96
N PRO A 700 -4.45 -13.25 -36.05
CA PRO A 700 -4.50 -12.40 -34.87
C PRO A 700 -5.67 -12.73 -33.96
N GLU A 701 -5.42 -12.62 -32.65
CA GLU A 701 -6.41 -12.54 -31.60
C GLU A 701 -6.72 -11.09 -31.25
N ILE A 702 -7.90 -10.88 -30.67
CA ILE A 702 -8.37 -9.58 -30.20
C ILE A 702 -8.38 -9.57 -28.68
N ILE A 703 -7.65 -8.65 -28.11
CA ILE A 703 -7.61 -8.43 -26.67
C ILE A 703 -8.53 -7.26 -26.31
N MET A 704 -9.32 -7.42 -25.25
CA MET A 704 -10.21 -6.39 -24.73
C MET A 704 -10.14 -6.38 -23.22
N VAL A 705 -10.30 -5.20 -22.64
CA VAL A 705 -10.46 -5.01 -21.19
C VAL A 705 -11.88 -4.53 -20.94
N ASP A 706 -12.62 -5.19 -20.06
CA ASP A 706 -13.96 -4.76 -19.68
C ASP A 706 -13.93 -3.66 -18.59
N ASP A 707 -15.09 -3.13 -18.24
CA ASP A 707 -15.26 -2.09 -17.22
C ASP A 707 -14.90 -2.53 -15.79
N HIS A 708 -14.67 -3.82 -15.58
CA HIS A 708 -14.18 -4.40 -14.32
C HIS A 708 -12.67 -4.70 -14.35
N GLY A 709 -12.00 -4.39 -15.46
CA GLY A 709 -10.58 -4.67 -15.66
C GLY A 709 -10.26 -6.12 -16.03
N ASN A 710 -11.23 -6.95 -16.43
CA ASN A 710 -10.97 -8.31 -16.86
C ASN A 710 -10.44 -8.33 -18.30
N VAL A 711 -9.47 -9.21 -18.55
CA VAL A 711 -8.85 -9.38 -19.86
C VAL A 711 -9.54 -10.49 -20.65
N HIS A 712 -10.04 -10.12 -21.80
CA HIS A 712 -10.68 -11.02 -22.76
C HIS A 712 -9.81 -11.12 -24.02
N VAL A 713 -9.48 -12.33 -24.44
CA VAL A 713 -8.78 -12.58 -25.71
C VAL A 713 -9.63 -13.48 -26.58
N LEU A 714 -9.96 -13.01 -27.77
CA LEU A 714 -10.82 -13.72 -28.71
C LEU A 714 -10.09 -13.99 -30.02
N THR A 715 -10.23 -15.19 -30.51
CA THR A 715 -9.82 -15.53 -31.87
C THR A 715 -10.74 -14.86 -32.91
N ILE A 716 -10.31 -14.83 -34.16
CA ILE A 716 -11.11 -14.32 -35.30
C ILE A 716 -12.47 -14.98 -35.45
N ASN A 717 -12.67 -16.16 -34.88
CA ASN A 717 -13.95 -16.90 -34.92
C ASN A 717 -14.84 -16.55 -33.70
N SER A 718 -14.56 -15.47 -32.95
CA SER A 718 -15.27 -15.05 -31.73
C SER A 718 -15.23 -16.07 -30.58
N LEU A 719 -14.24 -16.95 -30.57
CA LEU A 719 -13.99 -17.90 -29.50
C LEU A 719 -12.89 -17.37 -28.60
N TYR A 720 -13.01 -17.62 -27.29
CA TYR A 720 -11.92 -17.26 -26.40
C TYR A 720 -10.64 -18.02 -26.74
N ALA A 721 -9.53 -17.34 -26.77
CA ALA A 721 -8.22 -17.94 -26.82
C ALA A 721 -7.97 -18.80 -25.57
N ASN A 722 -7.03 -19.72 -25.65
CA ASN A 722 -6.68 -20.61 -24.55
C ASN A 722 -6.28 -19.79 -23.28
N GLY A 723 -6.79 -20.14 -22.11
CA GLY A 723 -6.52 -19.42 -20.87
C GLY A 723 -7.45 -18.24 -20.57
N PHE A 724 -8.16 -17.70 -21.53
CA PHE A 724 -9.00 -16.51 -21.36
C PHE A 724 -10.51 -16.81 -21.30
N PRO A 725 -11.33 -15.93 -20.64
CA PRO A 725 -10.99 -14.66 -20.01
C PRO A 725 -10.29 -14.83 -18.67
N ILE A 726 -9.53 -13.81 -18.26
CA ILE A 726 -8.85 -13.74 -16.96
C ILE A 726 -9.49 -12.64 -16.13
N GLN A 727 -9.77 -12.94 -14.86
CA GLN A 727 -10.18 -11.93 -13.89
C GLN A 727 -8.93 -11.17 -13.42
N THR A 728 -8.87 -9.89 -13.77
CA THR A 728 -7.77 -8.99 -13.40
C THR A 728 -8.32 -7.62 -13.00
N ASN A 729 -7.41 -6.70 -12.71
CA ASN A 729 -7.71 -5.30 -12.44
C ASN A 729 -6.96 -4.40 -13.43
N ALA A 730 -6.90 -4.78 -14.70
CA ALA A 730 -6.19 -4.03 -15.73
C ALA A 730 -6.76 -2.62 -15.93
N THR A 731 -5.88 -1.60 -16.03
CA THR A 731 -6.27 -0.19 -16.15
C THR A 731 -5.92 0.46 -17.47
N GLY A 732 -5.32 -0.24 -18.38
CA GLY A 732 -4.84 0.36 -19.62
C GLY A 732 -4.83 -0.64 -20.77
N PRO A 733 -4.19 -0.27 -21.87
CA PRO A 733 -4.03 -1.17 -22.98
C PRO A 733 -3.20 -2.38 -22.58
N ILE A 734 -3.55 -3.53 -23.14
CA ILE A 734 -2.73 -4.72 -23.10
C ILE A 734 -1.74 -4.62 -24.26
N LEU A 735 -0.47 -4.68 -23.93
CA LEU A 735 0.62 -4.69 -24.90
C LEU A 735 1.11 -6.12 -25.11
N SER A 736 1.73 -6.41 -26.23
CA SER A 736 2.31 -7.73 -26.51
C SER A 736 3.68 -7.65 -27.15
N MET A 737 4.55 -8.56 -26.74
CA MET A 737 5.90 -8.72 -27.29
C MET A 737 6.42 -10.11 -26.92
N ASP A 738 7.17 -10.76 -27.79
CA ASP A 738 7.92 -11.97 -27.46
C ASP A 738 9.10 -11.62 -26.55
N LEU A 739 8.84 -11.57 -25.23
CA LEU A 739 9.84 -11.22 -24.21
C LEU A 739 10.77 -12.39 -23.87
N MET A 740 10.35 -13.61 -24.19
CA MET A 740 11.05 -14.84 -23.83
C MET A 740 11.85 -15.45 -25.00
N ASP A 741 11.77 -14.89 -26.24
CA ASP A 741 12.37 -15.39 -27.49
C ASP A 741 11.97 -16.84 -27.79
N ASP A 742 10.71 -17.19 -27.61
CA ASP A 742 10.16 -18.51 -27.84
C ASP A 742 9.13 -18.56 -28.98
N HIS A 743 9.00 -17.44 -29.73
CA HIS A 743 8.05 -17.19 -30.81
C HIS A 743 6.59 -17.17 -30.36
N LYS A 744 6.34 -16.92 -29.08
CA LYS A 744 5.02 -16.66 -28.51
C LYS A 744 4.99 -15.25 -27.94
N GLN A 745 3.80 -14.68 -27.86
CA GLN A 745 3.66 -13.32 -27.36
C GLN A 745 3.30 -13.33 -25.88
N GLU A 746 4.09 -12.67 -25.05
CA GLU A 746 3.70 -12.30 -23.70
C GLU A 746 2.80 -11.08 -23.74
N LEU A 747 1.81 -11.08 -22.85
CA LEU A 747 0.89 -9.97 -22.63
C LEU A 747 1.36 -9.15 -21.45
N VAL A 748 1.43 -7.83 -21.63
CA VAL A 748 1.91 -6.90 -20.62
C VAL A 748 0.87 -5.82 -20.38
N TYR A 749 0.45 -5.66 -19.15
CA TYR A 749 -0.49 -4.59 -18.74
C TYR A 749 -0.18 -4.09 -17.34
N GLN A 750 -0.78 -2.97 -16.98
CA GLN A 750 -0.70 -2.42 -15.63
C GLN A 750 -2.06 -2.52 -14.96
N ASP A 751 -2.10 -2.88 -13.69
CA ASP A 751 -3.32 -2.92 -12.89
C ASP A 751 -3.51 -1.63 -12.04
N PHE A 752 -4.59 -1.56 -11.27
CA PHE A 752 -4.98 -0.37 -10.50
C PHE A 752 -3.97 0.03 -9.42
N ASP A 753 -3.19 -0.91 -8.90
CA ASP A 753 -2.19 -0.66 -7.87
C ASP A 753 -0.81 -0.26 -8.44
N GLY A 754 -0.72 -0.11 -9.75
CA GLY A 754 0.50 0.26 -10.45
C GLY A 754 1.40 -0.93 -10.80
N THR A 755 1.00 -2.16 -10.49
CA THR A 755 1.77 -3.36 -10.83
C THR A 755 1.70 -3.64 -12.33
N ILE A 756 2.86 -3.86 -12.95
CA ILE A 756 2.96 -4.37 -14.32
C ILE A 756 2.90 -5.89 -14.27
N GLN A 757 1.90 -6.46 -14.92
CA GLN A 757 1.66 -7.88 -15.05
C GLN A 757 2.23 -8.37 -16.37
N ILE A 758 2.91 -9.51 -16.35
CA ILE A 758 3.41 -10.20 -17.54
C ILE A 758 2.80 -11.59 -17.54
N LEU A 759 2.03 -11.89 -18.58
CA LEU A 759 1.39 -13.19 -18.77
C LEU A 759 1.99 -13.87 -20.01
N ASP A 760 2.01 -15.19 -20.02
CA ASP A 760 2.30 -15.94 -21.22
C ASP A 760 1.11 -15.93 -22.22
N ASN A 761 1.30 -16.55 -23.36
CA ASN A 761 0.28 -16.66 -24.42
C ASN A 761 -0.96 -17.48 -24.03
N GLU A 762 -0.96 -18.13 -22.87
CA GLU A 762 -2.09 -18.88 -22.30
C GLU A 762 -2.70 -18.17 -21.08
N GLY A 763 -2.23 -16.94 -20.78
CA GLY A 763 -2.71 -16.15 -19.65
C GLY A 763 -2.18 -16.59 -18.28
N VAL A 764 -1.10 -17.38 -18.25
CA VAL A 764 -0.44 -17.75 -17.00
C VAL A 764 0.52 -16.64 -16.60
N GLU A 765 0.47 -16.23 -15.34
CA GLU A 765 1.35 -15.23 -14.79
C GLU A 765 2.81 -15.68 -14.81
N LEU A 766 3.66 -14.95 -15.53
CA LEU A 766 5.10 -15.15 -15.57
C LEU A 766 5.83 -14.27 -14.55
N ALA A 767 5.43 -13.00 -14.46
CA ALA A 767 6.05 -12.04 -13.55
C ALA A 767 5.10 -10.89 -13.18
N LYS A 768 5.37 -10.29 -12.01
CA LYS A 768 4.80 -9.03 -11.54
C LYS A 768 5.91 -8.07 -11.20
N ILE A 769 5.84 -6.85 -11.72
CA ILE A 769 6.85 -5.80 -11.51
C ILE A 769 6.17 -4.57 -10.96
N ALA A 770 6.58 -4.11 -9.78
CA ALA A 770 6.09 -2.86 -9.22
C ALA A 770 6.64 -1.66 -10.00
N SER A 771 5.79 -0.68 -10.30
CA SER A 771 6.18 0.53 -11.02
C SER A 771 5.65 1.79 -10.34
N THR A 772 6.49 2.80 -10.26
CA THR A 772 6.15 4.14 -9.72
C THR A 772 5.54 5.07 -10.77
N THR A 773 5.47 4.62 -12.02
CA THR A 773 4.95 5.43 -13.13
C THR A 773 4.20 4.55 -14.12
N PRO A 774 3.28 5.12 -14.90
CA PRO A 774 2.47 4.37 -15.86
C PRO A 774 3.31 3.61 -16.89
N LEU A 775 2.82 2.42 -17.28
CA LEU A 775 3.31 1.67 -18.43
C LEU A 775 3.09 2.52 -19.70
N LYS A 776 4.16 2.70 -20.48
CA LYS A 776 4.13 3.52 -21.71
C LYS A 776 4.27 2.67 -22.98
N GLY A 777 5.02 1.58 -22.92
CA GLY A 777 5.25 0.74 -24.08
C GLY A 777 6.23 -0.40 -23.83
N LEU A 778 6.46 -1.17 -24.87
CA LEU A 778 7.47 -2.21 -24.97
C LEU A 778 8.49 -1.81 -26.04
N SER A 779 9.71 -2.27 -25.92
CA SER A 779 10.80 -1.87 -26.82
C SER A 779 11.92 -2.88 -26.84
N ASN A 780 12.81 -2.69 -27.82
CA ASN A 780 14.15 -3.28 -27.84
C ASN A 780 15.16 -2.19 -27.49
N TYR A 781 15.68 -2.23 -26.28
CA TYR A 781 16.64 -1.26 -25.78
C TYR A 781 18.02 -1.89 -25.62
N LYS A 782 19.03 -1.37 -26.33
CA LYS A 782 20.40 -1.90 -26.34
C LYS A 782 20.47 -3.42 -26.58
N ASN A 783 19.73 -3.90 -27.60
CA ASN A 783 19.57 -5.30 -27.96
C ASN A 783 18.97 -6.19 -26.83
N LYS A 784 18.13 -5.63 -25.99
CA LYS A 784 17.37 -6.36 -24.98
C LYS A 784 15.90 -6.02 -25.08
N HIS A 785 15.03 -6.99 -24.84
CA HIS A 785 13.62 -6.72 -24.65
C HIS A 785 13.42 -5.87 -23.40
N ALA A 786 12.57 -4.86 -23.48
CA ALA A 786 12.38 -3.91 -22.40
C ALA A 786 10.94 -3.41 -22.27
N ILE A 787 10.56 -3.12 -21.04
CA ILE A 787 9.35 -2.39 -20.69
C ILE A 787 9.70 -0.92 -20.46
N ILE A 788 8.96 -0.03 -21.08
CA ILE A 788 9.09 1.42 -20.89
C ILE A 788 7.99 1.90 -19.94
N THR A 789 8.39 2.58 -18.88
CA THR A 789 7.50 3.32 -18.02
C THR A 789 7.78 4.82 -18.11
N GLY A 790 7.03 5.65 -17.38
CA GLY A 790 7.22 7.10 -17.47
C GLY A 790 8.61 7.58 -17.05
N ASP A 791 9.32 6.87 -16.18
CA ASP A 791 10.62 7.32 -15.63
C ASP A 791 11.79 6.37 -15.89
N ARG A 792 11.55 5.19 -16.49
CA ARG A 792 12.60 4.17 -16.65
C ARG A 792 12.33 3.20 -17.79
N VAL A 793 13.41 2.50 -18.17
CA VAL A 793 13.38 1.35 -19.06
C VAL A 793 13.89 0.13 -18.31
N ILE A 794 13.09 -0.91 -18.22
CA ILE A 794 13.38 -2.17 -17.52
C ILE A 794 13.70 -3.23 -18.57
N SER A 795 14.96 -3.67 -18.66
CA SER A 795 15.43 -4.63 -19.65
C SER A 795 15.49 -6.04 -19.08
N PHE A 796 15.17 -7.04 -19.91
CA PHE A 796 15.14 -8.46 -19.53
C PHE A 796 16.36 -9.20 -20.03
N LYS A 797 16.39 -9.56 -21.30
CA LYS A 797 17.48 -10.31 -21.88
C LYS A 797 17.85 -9.77 -23.26
N GLU A 798 18.92 -10.32 -23.85
CA GLU A 798 19.33 -9.91 -25.19
C GLU A 798 18.23 -10.28 -26.21
N ASN A 799 17.95 -9.38 -27.11
CA ASN A 799 17.05 -9.59 -28.22
C ASN A 799 17.82 -10.27 -29.36
N LEU A 800 17.27 -11.34 -29.88
CA LEU A 800 17.88 -12.09 -30.97
C LEU A 800 17.35 -11.67 -32.34
N ASP A 801 16.04 -11.52 -32.48
CA ASP A 801 15.37 -11.10 -33.71
C ASP A 801 14.12 -10.28 -33.45
N GLY A 802 13.92 -9.19 -34.16
CA GLY A 802 12.71 -8.38 -34.06
C GLY A 802 11.51 -9.03 -34.74
N ASN A 803 10.45 -9.26 -34.02
CA ASN A 803 9.17 -9.70 -34.58
C ASN A 803 8.32 -8.47 -34.96
N ILE A 804 7.77 -8.46 -36.17
CA ILE A 804 6.95 -7.36 -36.70
C ILE A 804 5.49 -7.42 -36.22
N ASN A 805 5.06 -8.56 -35.67
CA ASN A 805 3.67 -8.81 -35.25
C ASN A 805 3.43 -8.54 -33.76
N GLU A 806 4.04 -7.50 -33.21
CA GLU A 806 3.98 -7.14 -31.81
C GLU A 806 3.13 -5.88 -31.60
N TRP A 807 2.36 -5.86 -30.50
CA TRP A 807 1.55 -4.72 -30.08
C TRP A 807 2.23 -3.98 -28.93
N LYS A 808 3.29 -3.21 -29.26
CA LYS A 808 4.21 -2.60 -28.28
C LYS A 808 3.71 -1.34 -27.62
N TYR A 809 2.73 -0.66 -28.19
CA TYR A 809 2.21 0.62 -27.71
C TYR A 809 0.69 0.69 -27.85
N VAL A 810 0.09 1.71 -27.26
CA VAL A 810 -1.32 2.02 -27.52
C VAL A 810 -1.52 2.19 -29.04
N ASN A 811 -2.46 1.45 -29.60
CA ASN A 811 -2.68 1.37 -31.05
C ASN A 811 -1.47 0.77 -31.84
N SER A 812 -0.80 -0.23 -31.27
CA SER A 812 0.28 -1.05 -31.86
C SER A 812 1.66 -0.36 -31.90
N THR A 813 1.75 0.81 -32.46
CA THR A 813 3.00 1.52 -32.70
C THR A 813 2.87 3.01 -32.36
N PRO A 814 3.97 3.75 -32.17
CA PRO A 814 3.93 5.19 -31.88
C PRO A 814 3.25 6.04 -32.95
N ASP A 815 3.19 5.55 -34.19
CA ASP A 815 2.42 6.16 -35.29
C ASP A 815 0.94 5.76 -35.28
N ARG A 816 0.53 4.97 -34.27
CA ARG A 816 -0.85 4.50 -34.05
C ARG A 816 -1.46 3.79 -35.26
N SER A 817 -0.67 2.96 -35.93
CA SER A 817 -1.09 2.23 -37.16
C SER A 817 -2.24 1.25 -36.90
N SER A 818 -2.27 0.65 -35.70
CA SER A 818 -3.25 -0.38 -35.28
C SER A 818 -3.37 -1.51 -36.28
N LEU A 819 -2.25 -1.93 -36.87
CA LEU A 819 -2.19 -2.97 -37.90
C LEU A 819 -1.41 -4.17 -37.37
N LEU A 820 -1.95 -5.34 -37.60
CA LEU A 820 -1.28 -6.62 -37.46
C LEU A 820 -1.43 -7.39 -38.77
N TYR A 821 -0.36 -8.01 -39.28
CA TYR A 821 -0.42 -8.78 -40.48
C TYR A 821 -0.82 -10.22 -40.18
N ALA A 822 -1.71 -10.80 -41.02
CA ALA A 822 -2.19 -12.16 -40.86
C ALA A 822 -2.25 -12.90 -42.19
N GLU A 823 -2.08 -14.21 -42.15
CA GLU A 823 -2.24 -15.13 -43.29
C GLU A 823 -3.44 -16.08 -43.04
N GLU A 824 -4.15 -16.47 -44.10
CA GLU A 824 -5.19 -17.49 -43.96
C GLU A 824 -4.57 -18.88 -43.75
N ASP A 825 -4.91 -19.53 -42.62
CA ASP A 825 -4.62 -20.93 -42.39
C ASP A 825 -5.84 -21.79 -42.75
N ASN A 826 -5.64 -22.65 -43.79
CA ASN A 826 -6.65 -23.60 -44.27
C ASN A 826 -6.40 -25.02 -43.79
N SER A 827 -5.46 -25.25 -42.87
CA SER A 827 -5.17 -26.58 -42.33
C SER A 827 -6.13 -26.96 -41.19
N LYS A 828 -6.85 -28.07 -41.30
CA LYS A 828 -7.59 -28.66 -40.20
C LYS A 828 -6.63 -29.45 -39.33
N PRO A 829 -6.66 -29.25 -37.98
CA PRO A 829 -5.82 -29.98 -37.07
C PRO A 829 -6.20 -31.49 -37.01
N VAL A 830 -5.21 -32.37 -37.10
CA VAL A 830 -5.39 -33.83 -37.03
C VAL A 830 -5.13 -34.30 -35.58
N PHE A 831 -6.04 -34.04 -34.66
CA PHE A 831 -6.00 -34.55 -33.31
C PHE A 831 -7.44 -34.74 -32.78
N LEU A 832 -7.67 -35.56 -31.72
CA LEU A 832 -8.95 -35.68 -31.07
C LEU A 832 -9.12 -34.56 -30.02
N ILE A 833 -8.10 -34.32 -29.19
CA ILE A 833 -8.07 -33.26 -28.19
C ILE A 833 -6.74 -32.49 -28.29
N ASN A 834 -6.82 -31.19 -28.37
CA ASN A 834 -5.64 -30.36 -28.13
C ASN A 834 -5.42 -30.28 -26.63
N LYS A 835 -4.40 -31.02 -26.12
CA LYS A 835 -4.14 -31.12 -24.69
C LYS A 835 -3.62 -29.79 -24.12
N ASP A 836 -2.92 -29.01 -24.92
CA ASP A 836 -2.35 -27.74 -24.47
C ASP A 836 -3.44 -26.64 -24.38
N GLN A 837 -4.43 -26.71 -25.26
CA GLN A 837 -5.57 -25.81 -25.30
C GLN A 837 -6.84 -26.34 -24.58
N THR A 838 -6.71 -27.28 -23.66
CA THR A 838 -7.82 -27.80 -22.87
C THR A 838 -7.57 -27.60 -21.39
N TYR A 839 -8.40 -26.78 -20.71
CA TYR A 839 -8.19 -26.34 -19.34
C TYR A 839 -9.54 -26.02 -18.64
N ALA A 840 -9.46 -25.68 -17.34
CA ALA A 840 -10.59 -25.23 -16.54
C ALA A 840 -10.37 -23.80 -16.02
N TYR A 841 -11.42 -22.96 -16.05
CA TYR A 841 -11.38 -21.60 -15.53
C TYR A 841 -12.72 -21.19 -14.88
N PRO A 842 -12.69 -20.22 -13.94
CA PRO A 842 -11.53 -19.77 -13.21
C PRO A 842 -10.92 -20.93 -12.39
N ASN A 843 -9.58 -20.94 -12.24
CA ASN A 843 -8.89 -22.01 -11.51
C ASN A 843 -7.67 -21.46 -10.75
N PRO A 844 -7.74 -21.34 -9.40
CA PRO A 844 -8.85 -21.75 -8.55
C PRO A 844 -10.11 -20.90 -8.73
N SER A 845 -11.28 -21.47 -8.43
CA SER A 845 -12.55 -20.76 -8.48
C SER A 845 -13.00 -20.33 -7.09
N TYR A 846 -13.39 -19.05 -7.00
CA TYR A 846 -14.08 -18.43 -5.85
C TYR A 846 -15.58 -18.23 -6.13
N SER A 847 -16.06 -18.64 -7.29
CA SER A 847 -17.45 -18.51 -7.75
C SER A 847 -18.25 -19.78 -7.53
N GLU A 848 -19.51 -19.79 -8.01
CA GLU A 848 -20.38 -20.96 -7.96
C GLU A 848 -20.16 -21.94 -9.13
N ASP A 849 -19.34 -21.58 -10.10
CA ASP A 849 -19.14 -22.32 -11.33
C ASP A 849 -17.67 -22.41 -11.73
N ILE A 850 -17.35 -23.50 -12.45
CA ILE A 850 -16.09 -23.68 -13.20
C ILE A 850 -16.46 -24.11 -14.62
N ILE A 851 -15.78 -23.54 -15.59
CA ILE A 851 -15.96 -23.88 -16.99
C ILE A 851 -14.77 -24.70 -17.46
N PHE A 852 -15.03 -25.88 -18.02
CA PHE A 852 -14.05 -26.66 -18.74
C PHE A 852 -14.08 -26.26 -20.21
N ARG A 853 -13.01 -25.67 -20.69
CA ARG A 853 -12.80 -25.32 -22.07
C ARG A 853 -11.98 -26.43 -22.73
N ILE A 854 -12.51 -27.01 -23.79
CA ILE A 854 -11.94 -28.19 -24.43
C ILE A 854 -11.86 -27.94 -25.91
N THR A 855 -10.63 -27.90 -26.42
CA THR A 855 -10.35 -27.76 -27.85
C THR A 855 -10.19 -29.13 -28.46
N VAL A 856 -11.01 -29.40 -29.49
CA VAL A 856 -11.10 -30.70 -30.15
C VAL A 856 -10.92 -30.55 -31.67
N GLY A 857 -10.34 -31.57 -32.27
CA GLY A 857 -10.30 -31.71 -33.74
C GLY A 857 -11.44 -32.64 -34.22
N GLU A 858 -11.09 -33.82 -34.74
CA GLU A 858 -12.07 -34.80 -35.25
C GLU A 858 -12.76 -35.60 -34.11
N ALA A 859 -13.49 -34.94 -33.28
CA ALA A 859 -14.15 -35.51 -32.12
C ALA A 859 -15.68 -35.57 -32.25
N GLU A 860 -16.31 -36.56 -31.59
CA GLU A 860 -17.75 -36.75 -31.56
C GLU A 860 -18.34 -36.60 -30.14
N LYS A 861 -17.49 -36.80 -29.11
CA LYS A 861 -17.98 -36.87 -27.73
C LYS A 861 -16.92 -36.41 -26.75
N ILE A 862 -17.39 -35.65 -25.75
CA ILE A 862 -16.58 -35.21 -24.60
C ILE A 862 -17.24 -35.72 -23.32
N ASN A 863 -16.46 -36.41 -22.45
CA ASN A 863 -16.85 -36.79 -21.10
C ASN A 863 -15.83 -36.20 -20.10
N ILE A 864 -16.32 -35.63 -19.01
CA ILE A 864 -15.47 -35.15 -17.93
C ILE A 864 -15.86 -35.91 -16.65
N HIS A 865 -14.92 -36.59 -16.04
CA HIS A 865 -15.09 -37.30 -14.78
C HIS A 865 -14.29 -36.59 -13.70
N ILE A 866 -14.95 -36.04 -12.69
CA ILE A 866 -14.35 -35.22 -11.63
C ILE A 866 -14.24 -36.08 -10.37
N PHE A 867 -13.02 -36.10 -9.79
CA PHE A 867 -12.69 -36.87 -8.60
C PHE A 867 -12.09 -35.93 -7.52
N ASP A 868 -12.25 -36.28 -6.26
CA ASP A 868 -11.47 -35.71 -5.18
C ASP A 868 -10.03 -36.26 -5.20
N LEU A 869 -9.15 -35.71 -4.35
CA LEU A 869 -7.74 -36.16 -4.25
C LEU A 869 -7.61 -37.62 -3.74
N ALA A 870 -8.62 -38.15 -3.12
CA ALA A 870 -8.66 -39.58 -2.67
C ALA A 870 -9.13 -40.52 -3.78
N GLY A 871 -9.57 -39.98 -4.93
CA GLY A 871 -10.03 -40.72 -6.09
C GLY A 871 -11.52 -41.09 -6.05
N PHE A 872 -12.31 -40.54 -5.13
CA PHE A 872 -13.76 -40.72 -5.12
C PHE A 872 -14.42 -39.85 -6.18
N PRO A 873 -15.40 -40.40 -6.95
CA PRO A 873 -16.07 -39.61 -7.96
C PRO A 873 -16.99 -38.57 -7.34
N VAL A 874 -16.85 -37.33 -7.81
CA VAL A 874 -17.63 -36.16 -7.38
C VAL A 874 -18.75 -35.89 -8.37
N GLN A 875 -18.43 -35.78 -9.67
CA GLN A 875 -19.41 -35.52 -10.73
C GLN A 875 -18.94 -36.06 -12.09
N SER A 876 -19.85 -36.23 -13.00
CA SER A 876 -19.57 -36.52 -14.42
C SER A 876 -20.37 -35.57 -15.30
N LEU A 877 -19.70 -34.92 -16.22
CA LEU A 877 -20.26 -34.02 -17.22
C LEU A 877 -20.09 -34.62 -18.60
N LYS A 878 -20.98 -34.30 -19.50
CA LYS A 878 -20.97 -34.85 -20.88
C LYS A 878 -21.42 -33.79 -21.88
N LYS A 879 -20.80 -33.78 -23.04
CA LYS A 879 -21.26 -33.10 -24.22
C LYS A 879 -21.12 -34.07 -25.40
N ASP A 880 -22.21 -34.35 -26.09
CA ASP A 880 -22.24 -35.10 -27.33
C ASP A 880 -23.13 -34.40 -28.34
N MET A 881 -23.15 -34.87 -29.58
CA MET A 881 -23.90 -34.27 -30.67
C MET A 881 -25.43 -34.27 -30.45
N HIS A 882 -25.90 -34.90 -29.41
CA HIS A 882 -27.34 -35.08 -29.10
C HIS A 882 -27.75 -34.46 -27.77
N THR A 883 -27.03 -33.46 -27.22
CA THR A 883 -27.46 -32.83 -25.99
C THR A 883 -28.74 -32.01 -26.11
N PRO A 884 -29.65 -32.00 -25.11
CA PRO A 884 -30.99 -31.42 -25.22
C PRO A 884 -31.10 -29.91 -25.39
N TYR A 885 -29.99 -29.20 -25.45
CA TYR A 885 -29.94 -27.75 -25.54
C TYR A 885 -29.69 -27.18 -26.96
N SER A 886 -29.49 -28.06 -27.95
CA SER A 886 -29.43 -27.62 -29.36
C SER A 886 -30.57 -28.28 -30.10
N PRO A 887 -31.47 -27.52 -30.75
CA PRO A 887 -32.42 -28.10 -31.68
C PRO A 887 -31.63 -28.77 -32.81
N ILE A 888 -31.95 -30.07 -33.07
CA ILE A 888 -31.35 -30.80 -34.18
C ILE A 888 -31.77 -30.08 -35.46
N PRO A 889 -30.85 -29.54 -36.27
CA PRO A 889 -31.19 -28.98 -37.57
C PRO A 889 -31.76 -30.08 -38.48
N GLU A 890 -32.65 -29.72 -39.35
CA GLU A 890 -33.27 -30.66 -40.32
C GLU A 890 -32.25 -31.37 -41.24
N ASP A 891 -30.98 -30.89 -41.26
CA ASP A 891 -29.90 -31.35 -42.13
C ASP A 891 -28.90 -32.34 -41.51
N GLY A 892 -29.12 -32.81 -40.26
CA GLY A 892 -28.25 -33.83 -39.66
C GLY A 892 -27.54 -33.37 -38.35
N PRO A 893 -26.69 -34.24 -37.73
CA PRO A 893 -26.03 -33.96 -36.48
C PRO A 893 -25.03 -32.80 -36.60
N ILE A 894 -25.09 -31.86 -35.68
CA ILE A 894 -24.14 -30.74 -35.58
C ILE A 894 -22.82 -31.29 -35.04
N PRO A 895 -21.67 -31.09 -35.71
CA PRO A 895 -20.39 -31.48 -35.17
C PRO A 895 -20.11 -30.66 -33.88
N LEU A 896 -19.28 -31.21 -32.97
CA LEU A 896 -18.72 -30.44 -31.89
C LEU A 896 -17.99 -29.24 -32.49
N ASN A 897 -18.11 -28.09 -31.85
CA ASN A 897 -17.30 -26.92 -32.21
C ASN A 897 -15.83 -27.26 -31.94
N ASP A 898 -14.92 -26.62 -32.64
CA ASP A 898 -13.48 -26.77 -32.39
C ASP A 898 -13.15 -26.49 -30.90
N VAL A 899 -13.85 -25.56 -30.27
CA VAL A 899 -13.78 -25.27 -28.83
C VAL A 899 -15.14 -25.48 -28.19
N ASN A 900 -15.15 -26.25 -27.10
CA ASN A 900 -16.38 -26.60 -26.34
C ASN A 900 -16.25 -26.18 -24.89
N GLU A 901 -17.25 -25.47 -24.39
CA GLU A 901 -17.33 -25.07 -22.97
C GLU A 901 -18.36 -25.90 -22.23
N ILE A 902 -17.95 -26.48 -21.10
CA ILE A 902 -18.81 -27.34 -20.27
C ILE A 902 -18.74 -26.84 -18.83
N LYS A 903 -19.87 -26.37 -18.34
CA LYS A 903 -20.01 -25.79 -17.00
C LYS A 903 -20.09 -26.86 -15.92
N TRP A 904 -19.33 -26.71 -14.86
CA TRP A 904 -19.43 -27.45 -13.61
C TRP A 904 -19.97 -26.55 -12.51
N ASP A 905 -21.19 -26.81 -12.06
CA ASP A 905 -21.77 -26.12 -10.91
C ASP A 905 -21.13 -26.67 -9.62
N ILE A 906 -20.40 -25.80 -8.93
CA ILE A 906 -19.68 -26.08 -7.70
C ILE A 906 -20.39 -25.54 -6.45
N SER A 907 -21.62 -25.01 -6.55
CA SER A 907 -22.35 -24.40 -5.44
C SER A 907 -22.45 -25.33 -4.20
N ASN A 908 -22.49 -26.63 -4.39
CA ASN A 908 -22.53 -27.65 -3.35
C ASN A 908 -21.22 -28.45 -3.19
N VAL A 909 -20.11 -27.99 -3.76
CA VAL A 909 -18.80 -28.62 -3.69
C VAL A 909 -17.98 -27.96 -2.60
N GLU A 910 -17.31 -28.73 -1.75
CA GLU A 910 -16.47 -28.21 -0.67
C GLU A 910 -15.14 -27.59 -1.20
N SER A 911 -14.53 -26.68 -0.40
CA SER A 911 -13.19 -26.16 -0.73
C SER A 911 -12.19 -27.31 -0.80
N GLY A 912 -11.42 -27.36 -1.86
CA GLY A 912 -10.43 -28.43 -2.06
C GLY A 912 -9.87 -28.46 -3.47
N VAL A 913 -8.98 -29.43 -3.70
CA VAL A 913 -8.40 -29.69 -5.02
C VAL A 913 -9.06 -30.95 -5.60
N TYR A 914 -9.46 -30.84 -6.86
CA TYR A 914 -10.16 -31.90 -7.61
C TYR A 914 -9.37 -32.26 -8.87
N LEU A 915 -9.55 -33.49 -9.35
CA LEU A 915 -8.97 -33.97 -10.60
C LEU A 915 -10.08 -34.22 -11.61
N ALA A 916 -10.08 -33.45 -12.68
CA ALA A 916 -11.02 -33.62 -13.79
C ALA A 916 -10.34 -34.40 -14.92
N ARG A 917 -10.81 -35.59 -15.20
CA ARG A 917 -10.36 -36.40 -16.33
C ARG A 917 -11.28 -36.12 -17.51
N VAL A 918 -10.75 -35.38 -18.48
CA VAL A 918 -11.42 -35.06 -19.74
C VAL A 918 -11.09 -36.17 -20.74
N VAL A 919 -12.12 -36.83 -21.29
CA VAL A 919 -11.98 -37.87 -22.30
C VAL A 919 -12.72 -37.41 -23.55
N VAL A 920 -11.99 -37.28 -24.64
CA VAL A 920 -12.55 -36.95 -25.96
C VAL A 920 -12.45 -38.17 -26.87
N SER A 921 -13.50 -38.48 -27.58
CA SER A 921 -13.58 -39.69 -28.42
C SER A 921 -14.36 -39.46 -29.71
N ASN A 922 -13.99 -40.20 -30.73
CA ASN A 922 -14.81 -40.47 -31.93
C ASN A 922 -15.12 -41.97 -32.05
N HIS A 923 -15.65 -42.40 -33.18
CA HIS A 923 -16.03 -43.80 -33.38
C HIS A 923 -14.79 -44.75 -33.48
N ALA A 924 -13.58 -44.23 -33.67
CA ALA A 924 -12.38 -45.01 -33.91
C ALA A 924 -11.40 -44.98 -32.69
N ASP A 925 -11.30 -43.85 -31.98
CA ASP A 925 -10.26 -43.63 -30.98
C ASP A 925 -10.72 -42.75 -29.84
N SER A 926 -9.91 -42.68 -28.76
CA SER A 926 -10.15 -41.80 -27.63
C SER A 926 -8.84 -41.27 -27.04
N GLU A 927 -8.83 -39.98 -26.72
CA GLU A 927 -7.74 -39.34 -26.03
C GLU A 927 -8.19 -38.68 -24.72
N GLU A 928 -7.27 -38.46 -23.78
CA GLU A 928 -7.62 -37.90 -22.49
C GLU A 928 -6.60 -36.88 -21.98
N LYS A 929 -7.08 -35.92 -21.16
CA LYS A 929 -6.30 -35.00 -20.34
C LYS A 929 -6.83 -34.98 -18.91
N ILE A 930 -5.91 -34.91 -17.92
CA ILE A 930 -6.28 -34.70 -16.53
C ILE A 930 -5.99 -33.23 -16.17
N ILE A 931 -7.00 -32.53 -15.65
CA ILE A 931 -6.93 -31.14 -15.23
C ILE A 931 -7.06 -31.10 -13.71
N LYS A 932 -6.15 -30.40 -13.05
CA LYS A 932 -6.21 -30.13 -11.62
C LYS A 932 -7.03 -28.85 -11.39
N VAL A 933 -8.04 -28.90 -10.54
CA VAL A 933 -8.99 -27.81 -10.34
C VAL A 933 -9.07 -27.46 -8.86
N GLY A 934 -8.91 -26.19 -8.52
CA GLY A 934 -9.05 -25.65 -7.17
C GLY A 934 -10.44 -25.03 -6.95
N VAL A 935 -11.08 -25.36 -5.82
CA VAL A 935 -12.33 -24.72 -5.36
C VAL A 935 -12.04 -24.07 -4.01
N ILE A 936 -12.37 -22.79 -3.88
CA ILE A 936 -12.17 -21.99 -2.65
C ILE A 936 -13.51 -21.34 -2.31
N LYS A 937 -14.02 -21.60 -1.10
CA LYS A 937 -15.28 -21.04 -0.57
C LYS A 937 -15.04 -20.39 0.77
#